data_31bfbd5a997371f87b5a0f1167e56fa0
#
_entry.id   31bfbd5a997371f87b5a0f1167e56fa0
#
_cell.length_a   1.000
_cell.length_b   1.000
_cell.length_c   1.000
_cell.angle_alpha   90.00
_cell.angle_beta   90.00
_cell.angle_gamma   90.00
#
_symmetry.space_group_name_H-M   'P 1'
#
loop_
_entity.id
_entity.type
_entity.pdbx_description
1 polymer ?
#
loop_
_entity_poly.entity_id
_entity_poly.type
_entity_poly.pdbx_seq_one_letter_code
_entity_poly.pdbx_strand_id
1 'polypeptide(L)'
;MYNFSKIEEKWNKYWKDNNTFKTDVWDFSRPKYYVLDMFPYPSGVGLHAGHVEGYTATDIVSRMKRMQGYNVLHPMGYDSFGLPAEQYAVKTGNNPNGFTEKNINTFTKQLYMLGFDYDWSKMIKTSDPDFYKWTQWIFKQLYLDGYAKRIDMPVNWCEELGTVLSNDEVIDGKSERGGYPVVRRNMKQWVIDQTAFAEKLLAGLDEVDWPESTKEMERNWIGKSVGAHVKFKIKDTDKDFTVFTTRADTLFGATYCVMSPEHELVDIITTPDKLEEVKEYKKVCATKSDLERTELNKEKTGVFIGRYAINPINNKEIPIYISDYVLASYGTGAIMAVPAHDDRDYEFAKKFNIPIVQVLEEVTGTKHDNEKKKKSIVAVVYNKKTDKYLTINWHDNGGRLFVGGTIKDGETALSCAIREIKEETGYKDVTLKEEGFKINHHYYAYNKDTYFEIEATPLLFELNSDSLEEQNLDDDEVFDVEWVSKEIVEKEITDELHKKTFDYVLKPTAMTNDGIHINSSFLDGLNKEEAINKVIDYLEKNNCGTKKINYRLREWIFARQRYWGEPVPVVYLENDEIHILDDDELPLILPELEDYKGKNGKAPLENATEWKKYNHKGLTGVRETSTMPGSAGSSWYYLRYIDPHNDKELANKELLKHWMPVDLYIGGPEHAVGHLLYSRIWNHYLYDKGLSPVEEPFKKLVHQGMLLGSNGIKMGKRYPEYAIDPLDIVKNYGADTLRLYEMFMGPLEASKPWNNNGVEGAQKFLDRVYRLYESDKLVDKENKNLEKIYHQTVKKVTLDFESLNFNTAIS
;
A
#
# COMPACT_ATOMS: atom_id res chain seq x y z
N MET A 1 -10.82 22.51 46.56
CA MET A 1 -11.21 22.31 45.14
C MET A 1 -9.94 22.38 44.31
N TYR A 2 -9.74 21.44 43.45
CA TYR A 2 -8.59 21.37 42.54
C TYR A 2 -8.52 22.60 41.64
N ASN A 3 -7.58 23.48 41.90
CA ASN A 3 -7.39 24.71 41.12
C ASN A 3 -6.34 24.45 40.03
N PHE A 4 -6.80 23.78 38.95
CA PHE A 4 -5.94 23.39 37.85
C PHE A 4 -5.13 24.57 37.27
N SER A 5 -5.77 25.71 37.07
CA SER A 5 -5.15 26.89 36.44
C SER A 5 -3.88 27.35 37.19
N LYS A 6 -3.95 27.47 38.53
CA LYS A 6 -2.80 27.84 39.36
C LYS A 6 -1.74 26.74 39.44
N ILE A 7 -2.15 25.48 39.49
CA ILE A 7 -1.24 24.34 39.62
C ILE A 7 -0.47 24.16 38.33
N GLU A 8 -1.15 24.14 37.21
CA GLU A 8 -0.53 23.95 35.87
C GLU A 8 0.40 25.12 35.53
N GLU A 9 0.00 26.36 35.77
CA GLU A 9 0.84 27.53 35.57
C GLU A 9 2.11 27.48 36.42
N LYS A 10 2.00 27.12 37.71
CA LYS A 10 3.13 26.98 38.65
C LYS A 10 4.13 25.96 38.13
N TRP A 11 3.67 24.76 37.77
CA TRP A 11 4.57 23.68 37.39
C TRP A 11 5.14 23.85 35.98
N ASN A 12 4.38 24.34 35.03
CA ASN A 12 4.91 24.67 33.70
C ASN A 12 6.00 25.73 33.79
N LYS A 13 5.81 26.75 34.63
CA LYS A 13 6.86 27.76 34.91
C LYS A 13 8.08 27.10 35.55
N TYR A 14 7.89 26.27 36.60
CA TYR A 14 8.99 25.58 37.27
C TYR A 14 9.82 24.73 36.32
N TRP A 15 9.17 23.91 35.53
CA TRP A 15 9.86 23.03 34.57
C TRP A 15 10.64 23.81 33.51
N LYS A 16 10.08 24.89 33.01
CA LYS A 16 10.74 25.80 32.08
C LYS A 16 11.94 26.48 32.68
N ASP A 17 11.78 27.11 33.87
CA ASP A 17 12.84 27.89 34.52
C ASP A 17 14.02 26.99 34.93
N ASN A 18 13.79 25.74 35.29
CA ASN A 18 14.79 24.76 35.73
C ASN A 18 15.30 23.83 34.62
N ASN A 19 14.80 23.95 33.39
CA ASN A 19 15.10 23.02 32.30
C ASN A 19 14.98 21.55 32.75
N THR A 20 13.89 21.23 33.49
CA THR A 20 13.71 19.95 34.20
C THR A 20 13.82 18.73 33.29
N PHE A 21 13.41 18.84 32.03
CA PHE A 21 13.38 17.75 31.08
C PHE A 21 14.53 17.76 30.08
N LYS A 22 15.52 18.64 30.29
CA LYS A 22 16.73 18.69 29.46
C LYS A 22 17.51 17.37 29.57
N THR A 23 17.87 16.80 28.45
CA THR A 23 18.63 15.55 28.31
C THR A 23 20.12 15.86 28.19
N ASP A 24 20.95 15.28 29.07
CA ASP A 24 22.39 15.25 28.81
C ASP A 24 22.70 14.11 27.84
N VAL A 25 22.84 14.43 26.56
CA VAL A 25 23.04 13.44 25.48
C VAL A 25 24.40 12.75 25.59
N TRP A 26 25.35 13.29 26.39
CA TRP A 26 26.65 12.71 26.62
C TRP A 26 26.73 11.85 27.89
N ASP A 27 25.65 11.76 28.67
CA ASP A 27 25.59 10.85 29.82
C ASP A 27 25.31 9.42 29.38
N PHE A 28 26.35 8.67 29.11
CA PHE A 28 26.31 7.25 28.75
C PHE A 28 26.32 6.31 29.97
N SER A 29 26.26 6.83 31.16
CA SER A 29 26.29 6.02 32.40
C SER A 29 24.95 5.36 32.71
N ARG A 30 23.87 5.88 32.16
CA ARG A 30 22.50 5.39 32.29
C ARG A 30 22.03 4.73 31.01
N PRO A 31 21.12 3.72 31.04
CA PRO A 31 20.51 3.20 29.84
C PRO A 31 19.71 4.32 29.14
N LYS A 32 19.84 4.39 27.82
CA LYS A 32 19.13 5.40 27.01
C LYS A 32 17.69 4.96 26.76
N TYR A 33 16.81 5.93 26.58
CA TYR A 33 15.50 5.72 26.01
C TYR A 33 15.14 6.90 25.11
N TYR A 34 15.02 6.64 23.82
CA TYR A 34 14.64 7.65 22.83
C TYR A 34 13.18 7.45 22.46
N VAL A 35 12.32 8.32 22.95
CA VAL A 35 10.90 8.36 22.62
C VAL A 35 10.61 9.52 21.69
N LEU A 36 9.82 9.27 20.65
CA LEU A 36 9.59 10.24 19.58
C LEU A 36 8.13 10.29 19.16
N ASP A 37 7.63 11.51 19.02
CA ASP A 37 6.38 11.82 18.36
C ASP A 37 6.63 12.17 16.89
N MET A 38 5.66 11.87 16.02
CA MET A 38 5.65 12.51 14.71
C MET A 38 5.42 14.01 14.91
N PHE A 39 6.44 14.82 14.56
CA PHE A 39 6.40 16.25 14.81
C PHE A 39 5.34 16.95 13.95
N PRO A 40 4.66 17.98 14.51
CA PRO A 40 3.52 18.57 13.85
C PRO A 40 3.93 19.47 12.68
N TYR A 41 3.05 19.50 11.67
CA TYR A 41 3.05 20.55 10.67
C TYR A 41 2.31 21.78 11.25
N PRO A 42 2.95 22.95 11.39
CA PRO A 42 2.35 24.13 12.05
C PRO A 42 1.32 24.80 11.13
N SER A 43 0.15 24.19 10.98
CA SER A 43 -1.00 24.78 10.29
C SER A 43 -1.65 25.89 11.12
N GLY A 44 -2.32 26.86 10.49
CA GLY A 44 -2.85 28.04 11.17
C GLY A 44 -3.92 27.81 12.24
N VAL A 45 -4.43 26.56 12.37
CA VAL A 45 -5.51 26.24 13.32
C VAL A 45 -4.99 25.87 14.71
N GLY A 46 -3.73 25.44 14.85
CA GLY A 46 -3.17 24.91 16.09
C GLY A 46 -3.33 23.39 16.23
N LEU A 47 -3.04 22.88 17.44
CA LEU A 47 -3.17 21.47 17.78
C LEU A 47 -4.63 21.01 17.72
N HIS A 48 -4.85 19.77 17.27
CA HIS A 48 -6.13 19.08 17.39
C HIS A 48 -6.04 17.93 18.42
N ALA A 49 -7.17 17.41 18.87
CA ALA A 49 -7.24 16.39 19.91
C ALA A 49 -6.37 15.15 19.61
N GLY A 50 -6.30 14.70 18.35
CA GLY A 50 -5.42 13.57 17.98
C GLY A 50 -3.92 13.82 18.20
N HIS A 51 -3.43 15.07 18.14
CA HIS A 51 -2.07 15.40 18.56
C HIS A 51 -1.91 15.20 20.07
N VAL A 52 -2.88 15.70 20.86
CA VAL A 52 -2.83 15.63 22.33
C VAL A 52 -2.82 14.18 22.79
N GLU A 53 -3.58 13.30 22.16
CA GLU A 53 -3.62 11.86 22.48
C GLU A 53 -2.24 11.20 22.31
N GLY A 54 -1.63 11.31 21.12
CA GLY A 54 -0.31 10.73 20.84
C GLY A 54 0.77 11.30 21.76
N TYR A 55 0.83 12.62 21.90
CA TYR A 55 1.82 13.33 22.71
C TYR A 55 1.66 13.06 24.21
N THR A 56 0.43 12.81 24.66
CA THR A 56 0.19 12.39 26.07
C THR A 56 0.73 10.98 26.29
N ALA A 57 0.56 10.07 25.35
CA ALA A 57 1.07 8.71 25.45
C ALA A 57 2.60 8.66 25.55
N THR A 58 3.30 9.41 24.71
CA THR A 58 4.78 9.51 24.75
C THR A 58 5.26 10.20 26.01
N ASP A 59 4.59 11.26 26.49
CA ASP A 59 4.91 11.95 27.74
C ASP A 59 4.81 11.02 28.96
N ILE A 60 3.79 10.16 29.03
CA ILE A 60 3.64 9.19 30.12
C ILE A 60 4.80 8.19 30.10
N VAL A 61 5.12 7.63 28.94
CA VAL A 61 6.23 6.67 28.80
C VAL A 61 7.57 7.33 29.15
N SER A 62 7.81 8.53 28.62
CA SER A 62 9.01 9.30 28.91
C SER A 62 9.20 9.52 30.43
N ARG A 63 8.16 10.00 31.13
CA ARG A 63 8.20 10.20 32.59
C ARG A 63 8.41 8.90 33.34
N MET A 64 7.74 7.81 32.95
CA MET A 64 7.95 6.49 33.54
C MET A 64 9.40 6.03 33.39
N LYS A 65 9.97 6.16 32.19
CA LYS A 65 11.36 5.76 31.94
C LYS A 65 12.36 6.61 32.74
N ARG A 66 12.12 7.92 32.89
CA ARG A 66 12.90 8.77 33.79
C ARG A 66 12.84 8.28 35.24
N MET A 67 11.64 7.93 35.74
CA MET A 67 11.46 7.36 37.09
C MET A 67 12.16 6.01 37.25
N GLN A 68 12.30 5.23 36.20
CA GLN A 68 13.03 3.97 36.16
C GLN A 68 14.56 4.14 36.02
N GLY A 69 15.09 5.39 35.98
CA GLY A 69 16.49 5.71 35.92
C GLY A 69 17.12 5.78 34.53
N TYR A 70 16.32 5.77 33.48
CA TYR A 70 16.82 5.95 32.11
C TYR A 70 17.25 7.41 31.85
N ASN A 71 18.24 7.56 30.97
CA ASN A 71 18.50 8.84 30.30
C ASN A 71 17.55 8.93 29.09
N VAL A 72 16.57 9.84 29.15
CA VAL A 72 15.46 9.89 28.18
C VAL A 72 15.63 11.08 27.25
N LEU A 73 15.61 10.84 25.96
CA LEU A 73 15.52 11.85 24.91
C LEU A 73 14.08 11.93 24.40
N HIS A 74 13.38 13.04 24.69
CA HIS A 74 12.03 13.33 24.23
C HIS A 74 12.00 14.73 23.61
N PRO A 75 12.42 14.87 22.35
CA PRO A 75 12.50 16.15 21.66
C PRO A 75 11.16 16.54 21.01
N MET A 76 11.02 17.82 20.65
CA MET A 76 9.92 18.34 19.85
C MET A 76 10.44 19.39 18.87
N GLY A 77 9.84 19.46 17.69
CA GLY A 77 10.14 20.41 16.62
C GLY A 77 9.00 20.54 15.63
N TYR A 78 9.29 21.09 14.46
CA TYR A 78 8.25 21.42 13.50
C TYR A 78 8.65 21.04 12.08
N ASP A 79 7.77 20.29 11.40
CA ASP A 79 7.82 20.15 9.95
C ASP A 79 7.23 21.41 9.33
N SER A 80 8.10 22.33 8.92
CA SER A 80 7.72 23.72 8.67
C SER A 80 7.72 24.11 7.20
N PHE A 81 8.21 23.26 6.30
CA PHE A 81 7.98 23.42 4.87
C PHE A 81 6.65 22.77 4.45
N GLY A 82 5.93 23.37 3.49
CA GLY A 82 4.74 22.73 2.95
C GLY A 82 3.67 23.66 2.40
N LEU A 83 2.65 23.04 1.85
CA LEU A 83 1.63 23.67 1.01
C LEU A 83 0.79 24.77 1.69
N PRO A 84 0.36 24.68 2.97
CA PRO A 84 -0.47 25.72 3.57
C PRO A 84 0.23 27.09 3.68
N ALA A 85 1.51 27.10 3.99
CA ALA A 85 2.30 28.33 4.01
C ALA A 85 2.52 28.90 2.59
N GLU A 86 2.76 28.02 1.61
CA GLU A 86 2.80 28.38 0.20
C GLU A 86 1.49 29.04 -0.27
N GLN A 87 0.34 28.39 0.01
CA GLN A 87 -0.97 28.94 -0.35
C GLN A 87 -1.27 30.28 0.32
N TYR A 88 -0.82 30.47 1.56
CA TYR A 88 -0.88 31.78 2.21
C TYR A 88 -0.07 32.83 1.43
N ALA A 89 1.17 32.50 1.06
CA ALA A 89 2.02 33.41 0.29
C ALA A 89 1.42 33.78 -1.07
N VAL A 90 0.89 32.78 -1.79
CA VAL A 90 0.21 33.00 -3.10
C VAL A 90 -1.02 33.92 -2.96
N LYS A 91 -1.80 33.77 -1.87
CA LYS A 91 -3.01 34.57 -1.66
C LYS A 91 -2.73 35.99 -1.18
N THR A 92 -1.69 36.20 -0.39
CA THR A 92 -1.45 37.47 0.30
C THR A 92 -0.29 38.26 -0.27
N GLY A 93 0.59 37.62 -1.06
CA GLY A 93 1.85 38.20 -1.53
C GLY A 93 2.92 38.32 -0.43
N ASN A 94 2.70 37.77 0.76
CA ASN A 94 3.63 37.86 1.88
C ASN A 94 4.55 36.63 1.91
N ASN A 95 5.77 36.82 2.42
CA ASN A 95 6.72 35.75 2.62
C ASN A 95 6.13 34.65 3.55
N PRO A 96 6.14 33.37 3.16
CA PRO A 96 5.58 32.27 3.94
C PRO A 96 6.27 32.04 5.28
N ASN A 97 7.54 32.45 5.42
CA ASN A 97 8.29 32.32 6.66
C ASN A 97 7.62 33.02 7.85
N GLY A 98 7.15 34.26 7.68
CA GLY A 98 6.48 34.99 8.74
C GLY A 98 5.18 34.33 9.21
N PHE A 99 4.43 33.74 8.29
CA PHE A 99 3.24 32.93 8.60
C PHE A 99 3.61 31.67 9.36
N THR A 100 4.64 30.96 8.91
CA THR A 100 5.14 29.73 9.53
C THR A 100 5.63 29.99 10.97
N GLU A 101 6.44 31.01 11.18
CA GLU A 101 6.92 31.39 12.52
C GLU A 101 5.80 31.76 13.50
N LYS A 102 4.78 32.47 13.01
CA LYS A 102 3.59 32.77 13.82
C LYS A 102 2.87 31.49 14.27
N ASN A 103 2.71 30.53 13.36
CA ASN A 103 2.07 29.28 13.65
C ASN A 103 2.91 28.41 14.61
N ILE A 104 4.21 28.32 14.40
CA ILE A 104 5.16 27.65 15.30
C ILE A 104 5.01 28.19 16.73
N ASN A 105 5.01 29.54 16.88
CA ASN A 105 4.82 30.17 18.17
C ASN A 105 3.47 29.80 18.83
N THR A 106 2.43 29.67 18.03
CA THR A 106 1.11 29.23 18.53
C THR A 106 1.15 27.78 19.01
N PHE A 107 1.67 26.88 18.20
CA PHE A 107 1.85 25.47 18.60
C PHE A 107 2.72 25.31 19.83
N THR A 108 3.85 26.02 19.87
CA THR A 108 4.77 25.99 21.03
C THR A 108 4.05 26.40 22.32
N LYS A 109 3.25 27.48 22.28
CA LYS A 109 2.47 27.92 23.45
C LYS A 109 1.45 26.86 23.87
N GLN A 110 0.79 26.22 22.92
CA GLN A 110 -0.19 25.17 23.20
C GLN A 110 0.47 23.92 23.80
N LEU A 111 1.64 23.50 23.29
CA LEU A 111 2.41 22.40 23.83
C LEU A 111 2.91 22.67 25.26
N TYR A 112 3.39 23.90 25.53
CA TYR A 112 3.73 24.31 26.90
C TYR A 112 2.53 24.28 27.82
N MET A 113 1.36 24.72 27.37
CA MET A 113 0.15 24.74 28.17
C MET A 113 -0.33 23.33 28.54
N LEU A 114 -0.09 22.34 27.67
CA LEU A 114 -0.38 20.93 27.93
C LEU A 114 0.60 20.27 28.90
N GLY A 115 1.75 20.90 29.18
CA GLY A 115 2.70 20.47 30.20
C GLY A 115 3.47 19.20 29.85
N PHE A 116 3.75 18.95 28.58
CA PHE A 116 4.57 17.81 28.14
C PHE A 116 6.03 17.95 28.55
N ASP A 117 6.73 16.83 28.73
CA ASP A 117 8.12 16.76 29.19
C ASP A 117 9.17 16.85 28.05
N TYR A 118 8.87 17.65 27.02
CA TYR A 118 9.78 17.84 25.91
C TYR A 118 11.08 18.54 26.28
N ASP A 119 12.19 18.05 25.73
CA ASP A 119 13.46 18.76 25.75
C ASP A 119 13.50 19.82 24.67
N TRP A 120 13.10 21.04 25.02
CA TRP A 120 13.05 22.16 24.08
C TRP A 120 14.45 22.65 23.62
N SER A 121 15.53 22.23 24.26
CA SER A 121 16.90 22.51 23.81
C SER A 121 17.23 21.74 22.53
N LYS A 122 16.42 20.76 22.18
CA LYS A 122 16.53 19.93 20.99
C LYS A 122 15.59 20.35 19.83
N MET A 123 14.87 21.46 20.00
CA MET A 123 13.92 21.93 18.99
C MET A 123 14.59 22.18 17.64
N ILE A 124 13.99 21.67 16.58
CA ILE A 124 14.36 21.91 15.20
C ILE A 124 13.14 22.39 14.39
N LYS A 125 13.41 23.07 13.27
CA LYS A 125 12.44 23.43 12.26
C LYS A 125 13.02 23.05 10.91
N THR A 126 12.25 22.32 10.09
CA THR A 126 12.77 21.89 8.78
C THR A 126 13.06 23.05 7.84
N SER A 127 12.43 24.23 8.06
CA SER A 127 12.67 25.46 7.29
C SER A 127 13.86 26.31 7.77
N ASP A 128 14.52 25.94 8.88
CA ASP A 128 15.71 26.66 9.30
C ASP A 128 16.92 26.32 8.41
N PRO A 129 17.68 27.31 7.92
CA PRO A 129 18.87 27.08 7.10
C PRO A 129 19.88 26.09 7.69
N ASP A 130 20.09 26.13 9.02
CA ASP A 130 20.99 25.22 9.73
C ASP A 130 20.50 23.77 9.71
N PHE A 131 19.19 23.56 9.54
CA PHE A 131 18.62 22.23 9.38
C PHE A 131 18.69 21.80 7.91
N TYR A 132 18.12 22.59 6.98
CA TYR A 132 18.00 22.14 5.60
C TYR A 132 19.34 22.15 4.83
N LYS A 133 20.39 22.80 5.33
CA LYS A 133 21.76 22.61 4.87
C LYS A 133 22.09 21.12 4.75
N TRP A 134 21.71 20.34 5.75
CA TRP A 134 21.99 18.91 5.79
C TRP A 134 21.04 18.09 4.92
N THR A 135 19.80 18.53 4.75
CA THR A 135 18.88 17.95 3.76
C THR A 135 19.47 18.11 2.35
N GLN A 136 19.96 19.30 2.02
CA GLN A 136 20.63 19.57 0.75
C GLN A 136 21.93 18.75 0.59
N TRP A 137 22.70 18.62 1.66
CA TRP A 137 23.91 17.81 1.68
C TRP A 137 23.60 16.31 1.44
N ILE A 138 22.57 15.76 2.06
CA ILE A 138 22.14 14.37 1.81
C ILE A 138 21.72 14.19 0.35
N PHE A 139 20.96 15.10 -0.22
CA PHE A 139 20.62 15.08 -1.63
C PHE A 139 21.86 15.08 -2.53
N LYS A 140 22.86 15.93 -2.18
CA LYS A 140 24.14 15.97 -2.88
C LYS A 140 24.82 14.60 -2.85
N GLN A 141 24.86 13.93 -1.70
CA GLN A 141 25.46 12.60 -1.60
C GLN A 141 24.71 11.56 -2.44
N LEU A 142 23.37 11.58 -2.40
CA LEU A 142 22.51 10.73 -3.24
C LEU A 142 22.77 10.95 -4.74
N TYR A 143 23.02 12.19 -5.16
CA TYR A 143 23.38 12.51 -6.54
C TYR A 143 24.76 11.95 -6.92
N LEU A 144 25.76 12.17 -6.08
CA LEU A 144 27.15 11.70 -6.33
C LEU A 144 27.22 10.17 -6.40
N ASP A 145 26.39 9.47 -5.65
CA ASP A 145 26.31 8.00 -5.66
C ASP A 145 25.34 7.46 -6.74
N GLY A 146 24.71 8.34 -7.52
CA GLY A 146 23.84 7.97 -8.65
C GLY A 146 22.42 7.55 -8.28
N TYR A 147 21.98 7.76 -7.02
CA TYR A 147 20.60 7.51 -6.61
C TYR A 147 19.66 8.68 -6.92
N ALA A 148 20.13 9.93 -6.85
CA ALA A 148 19.36 11.07 -7.35
C ALA A 148 19.70 11.31 -8.83
N LYS A 149 18.65 11.36 -9.68
CA LYS A 149 18.79 11.45 -11.14
C LYS A 149 17.82 12.49 -11.71
N ARG A 150 18.18 13.08 -12.83
CA ARG A 150 17.27 13.93 -13.60
C ARG A 150 16.82 13.19 -14.84
N ILE A 151 15.55 12.80 -14.90
CA ILE A 151 14.98 12.00 -15.99
C ILE A 151 13.75 12.70 -16.61
N ASP A 152 13.48 12.39 -17.87
CA ASP A 152 12.23 12.78 -18.53
C ASP A 152 11.20 11.69 -18.30
N MET A 153 10.07 12.01 -17.66
CA MET A 153 9.08 11.03 -17.28
C MET A 153 7.67 11.62 -17.18
N PRO A 154 6.63 10.80 -17.34
CA PRO A 154 5.27 11.23 -17.04
C PRO A 154 5.08 11.41 -15.54
N VAL A 155 4.65 12.61 -15.14
CA VAL A 155 4.43 12.99 -13.74
C VAL A 155 2.97 13.33 -13.48
N ASN A 156 2.59 13.27 -12.20
CA ASN A 156 1.27 13.68 -11.73
C ASN A 156 1.24 15.21 -11.59
N TRP A 157 0.70 15.91 -12.55
CA TRP A 157 0.58 17.37 -12.54
C TRP A 157 -0.78 17.81 -12.01
N CYS A 158 -0.77 18.71 -11.04
CA CYS A 158 -1.98 19.36 -10.53
C CYS A 158 -1.94 20.85 -10.91
N GLU A 159 -2.83 21.28 -11.80
CA GLU A 159 -2.86 22.66 -12.31
C GLU A 159 -3.25 23.66 -11.21
N GLU A 160 -4.22 23.30 -10.35
CA GLU A 160 -4.69 24.16 -9.26
C GLU A 160 -3.62 24.37 -8.18
N LEU A 161 -2.79 23.37 -7.94
CA LEU A 161 -1.67 23.47 -7.02
C LEU A 161 -0.40 23.99 -7.68
N GLY A 162 -0.35 24.00 -9.03
CA GLY A 162 0.79 24.49 -9.83
C GLY A 162 2.05 23.65 -9.67
N THR A 163 1.93 22.36 -9.34
CA THR A 163 3.09 21.52 -9.00
C THR A 163 2.88 20.05 -9.37
N VAL A 164 4.00 19.35 -9.45
CA VAL A 164 4.03 17.88 -9.53
C VAL A 164 3.75 17.28 -8.16
N LEU A 165 3.02 16.16 -8.14
CA LEU A 165 2.72 15.36 -6.96
C LEU A 165 3.39 13.99 -7.07
N SER A 166 3.87 13.46 -5.95
CA SER A 166 4.30 12.07 -5.86
C SER A 166 3.08 11.11 -5.87
N ASN A 167 3.33 9.82 -6.01
CA ASN A 167 2.23 8.86 -6.13
C ASN A 167 1.40 8.73 -4.84
N ASP A 168 2.03 8.90 -3.69
CA ASP A 168 1.39 8.93 -2.37
C ASP A 168 0.54 10.20 -2.12
N GLU A 169 0.79 11.27 -2.86
CA GLU A 169 0.00 12.52 -2.82
C GLU A 169 -1.25 12.49 -3.74
N VAL A 170 -1.51 11.37 -4.44
CA VAL A 170 -2.64 11.22 -5.38
C VAL A 170 -3.55 10.07 -4.96
N ILE A 171 -4.83 10.39 -4.74
CA ILE A 171 -5.87 9.42 -4.36
C ILE A 171 -7.02 9.53 -5.39
N ASP A 172 -7.37 8.42 -6.02
CA ASP A 172 -8.46 8.35 -7.03
C ASP A 172 -8.37 9.44 -8.12
N GLY A 173 -7.14 9.69 -8.64
CA GLY A 173 -6.90 10.68 -9.69
C GLY A 173 -6.99 12.14 -9.23
N LYS A 174 -7.05 12.37 -7.93
CA LYS A 174 -7.11 13.70 -7.31
C LYS A 174 -5.98 13.91 -6.32
N SER A 175 -5.59 15.16 -6.11
CA SER A 175 -4.65 15.49 -5.05
C SER A 175 -5.23 15.16 -3.67
N GLU A 176 -4.45 14.53 -2.80
CA GLU A 176 -4.83 14.28 -1.40
C GLU A 176 -5.30 15.57 -0.72
N ARG A 177 -4.59 16.66 -0.96
CA ARG A 177 -4.95 17.99 -0.46
C ARG A 177 -5.75 18.78 -1.48
N GLY A 178 -6.96 19.13 -1.12
CA GLY A 178 -7.87 19.95 -1.91
C GLY A 178 -8.74 19.17 -2.87
N GLY A 179 -8.46 17.89 -3.16
CA GLY A 179 -9.27 17.05 -4.02
C GLY A 179 -9.29 17.53 -5.49
N TYR A 180 -8.23 18.20 -5.94
CA TYR A 180 -8.13 18.75 -7.28
C TYR A 180 -7.77 17.69 -8.32
N PRO A 181 -8.24 17.81 -9.57
CA PRO A 181 -7.87 16.88 -10.63
C PRO A 181 -6.35 16.83 -10.86
N VAL A 182 -5.85 15.63 -11.11
CA VAL A 182 -4.45 15.39 -11.44
C VAL A 182 -4.37 14.80 -12.84
N VAL A 183 -3.47 15.36 -13.67
CA VAL A 183 -3.26 14.91 -15.05
C VAL A 183 -1.84 14.41 -15.24
N ARG A 184 -1.65 13.47 -16.16
CA ARG A 184 -0.32 13.02 -16.56
C ARG A 184 0.32 14.00 -17.54
N ARG A 185 1.57 14.41 -17.26
CA ARG A 185 2.34 15.34 -18.11
C ARG A 185 3.80 14.89 -18.13
N ASN A 186 4.43 14.85 -19.31
CA ASN A 186 5.85 14.59 -19.42
C ASN A 186 6.66 15.83 -19.01
N MET A 187 7.57 15.65 -18.07
CA MET A 187 8.45 16.69 -17.57
C MET A 187 9.82 16.12 -17.18
N LYS A 188 10.88 16.91 -17.35
CA LYS A 188 12.18 16.58 -16.72
C LYS A 188 12.08 16.78 -15.22
N GLN A 189 12.40 15.74 -14.46
CA GLN A 189 12.25 15.71 -13.01
C GLN A 189 13.49 15.16 -12.31
N TRP A 190 13.78 15.73 -11.15
CA TRP A 190 14.66 15.10 -10.19
C TRP A 190 13.88 13.97 -9.48
N VAL A 191 14.48 12.82 -9.45
CA VAL A 191 13.92 11.62 -8.79
C VAL A 191 14.98 10.97 -7.91
N ILE A 192 14.54 10.28 -6.87
CA ILE A 192 15.39 9.38 -6.09
C ILE A 192 15.01 7.93 -6.44
N ASP A 193 16.02 7.13 -6.78
CA ASP A 193 15.89 5.70 -7.08
C ASP A 193 15.67 4.92 -5.78
N GLN A 194 14.41 4.88 -5.34
CA GLN A 194 14.05 4.15 -4.12
C GLN A 194 13.94 2.63 -4.33
N THR A 195 13.84 2.17 -5.58
CA THR A 195 13.81 0.73 -5.90
C THR A 195 15.11 0.03 -5.55
N ALA A 196 16.22 0.76 -5.57
CA ALA A 196 17.52 0.27 -5.12
C ALA A 196 17.52 -0.22 -3.66
N PHE A 197 16.60 0.28 -2.84
CA PHE A 197 16.47 -0.07 -1.41
C PHE A 197 15.38 -1.12 -1.15
N ALA A 198 14.63 -1.57 -2.17
CA ALA A 198 13.43 -2.39 -2.01
C ALA A 198 13.66 -3.67 -1.20
N GLU A 199 14.76 -4.40 -1.44
CA GLU A 199 15.09 -5.64 -0.71
C GLU A 199 15.42 -5.35 0.76
N LYS A 200 16.18 -4.29 1.04
CA LYS A 200 16.51 -3.88 2.41
C LYS A 200 15.26 -3.46 3.16
N LEU A 201 14.38 -2.68 2.52
CA LEU A 201 13.11 -2.27 3.09
C LEU A 201 12.23 -3.48 3.45
N LEU A 202 12.16 -4.50 2.59
CA LEU A 202 11.40 -5.71 2.86
C LEU A 202 12.00 -6.52 4.02
N ALA A 203 13.31 -6.71 4.01
CA ALA A 203 14.02 -7.45 5.08
C ALA A 203 13.86 -6.76 6.43
N GLY A 204 14.03 -5.44 6.50
CA GLY A 204 13.92 -4.66 7.74
C GLY A 204 12.53 -4.73 8.40
N LEU A 205 11.45 -4.98 7.64
CA LEU A 205 10.11 -5.15 8.21
C LEU A 205 10.01 -6.38 9.13
N ASP A 206 10.85 -7.37 8.95
CA ASP A 206 10.86 -8.56 9.78
C ASP A 206 11.60 -8.35 11.10
N GLU A 207 12.40 -7.29 11.22
CA GLU A 207 13.24 -6.97 12.38
C GLU A 207 12.59 -5.96 13.35
N VAL A 208 11.57 -5.22 12.90
CA VAL A 208 10.95 -4.14 13.69
C VAL A 208 9.67 -4.58 14.40
N ASP A 209 9.45 -4.03 15.61
CA ASP A 209 8.20 -4.21 16.40
C ASP A 209 7.14 -3.18 15.96
N TRP A 210 6.58 -3.42 14.77
CA TRP A 210 5.57 -2.56 14.16
C TRP A 210 4.23 -3.28 14.00
N PRO A 211 3.09 -2.56 13.94
CA PRO A 211 1.80 -3.15 13.64
C PRO A 211 1.83 -3.90 12.32
N GLU A 212 1.31 -5.13 12.30
CA GLU A 212 1.35 -5.97 11.08
C GLU A 212 0.62 -5.32 9.91
N SER A 213 -0.47 -4.58 10.17
CA SER A 213 -1.17 -3.81 9.13
C SER A 213 -0.27 -2.79 8.43
N THR A 214 0.66 -2.15 9.16
CA THR A 214 1.63 -1.21 8.58
C THR A 214 2.68 -1.93 7.76
N LYS A 215 3.19 -3.07 8.26
CA LYS A 215 4.14 -3.90 7.52
C LYS A 215 3.53 -4.41 6.22
N GLU A 216 2.26 -4.85 6.25
CA GLU A 216 1.54 -5.28 5.06
C GLU A 216 1.30 -4.13 4.08
N MET A 217 0.94 -2.93 4.55
CA MET A 217 0.81 -1.75 3.68
C MET A 217 2.13 -1.44 2.97
N GLU A 218 3.26 -1.46 3.67
CA GLU A 218 4.57 -1.23 3.05
C GLU A 218 4.98 -2.37 2.10
N ARG A 219 4.80 -3.64 2.49
CA ARG A 219 5.05 -4.79 1.59
C ARG A 219 4.23 -4.68 0.31
N ASN A 220 2.95 -4.33 0.42
CA ASN A 220 2.07 -4.15 -0.73
C ASN A 220 2.47 -2.94 -1.58
N TRP A 221 2.93 -1.86 -0.97
CA TRP A 221 3.40 -0.67 -1.68
C TRP A 221 4.69 -0.94 -2.44
N ILE A 222 5.66 -1.60 -1.81
CA ILE A 222 6.90 -2.06 -2.45
C ILE A 222 6.56 -3.05 -3.56
N GLY A 223 5.62 -3.98 -3.31
CA GLY A 223 5.02 -4.85 -4.28
C GLY A 223 6.03 -5.69 -5.05
N LYS A 224 6.90 -6.41 -4.31
CA LYS A 224 7.85 -7.36 -4.89
C LYS A 224 7.11 -8.45 -5.64
N SER A 225 7.45 -8.67 -6.87
CA SER A 225 6.97 -9.77 -7.70
C SER A 225 8.13 -10.52 -8.34
N VAL A 226 8.14 -11.84 -8.15
CA VAL A 226 9.11 -12.73 -8.79
C VAL A 226 8.46 -13.34 -10.01
N GLY A 227 9.11 -13.23 -11.15
CA GLY A 227 8.60 -13.72 -12.42
C GLY A 227 9.73 -14.00 -13.40
N ALA A 228 9.38 -13.98 -14.67
CA ALA A 228 10.32 -14.17 -15.77
C ALA A 228 10.17 -13.09 -16.85
N HIS A 229 11.28 -12.68 -17.41
CA HIS A 229 11.31 -12.10 -18.75
C HIS A 229 11.26 -13.24 -19.75
N VAL A 230 10.30 -13.20 -20.65
CA VAL A 230 10.14 -14.19 -21.72
C VAL A 230 10.27 -13.49 -23.06
N LYS A 231 11.18 -13.96 -23.89
CA LYS A 231 11.48 -13.41 -25.20
C LYS A 231 10.69 -14.14 -26.29
N PHE A 232 9.88 -13.38 -27.01
CA PHE A 232 9.11 -13.87 -28.17
C PHE A 232 9.74 -13.37 -29.45
N LYS A 233 10.09 -14.30 -30.36
CA LYS A 233 10.51 -13.96 -31.73
C LYS A 233 9.28 -13.57 -32.55
N ILE A 234 9.41 -12.57 -33.41
CA ILE A 234 8.34 -12.17 -34.34
C ILE A 234 8.56 -12.91 -35.66
N LYS A 235 7.55 -13.69 -36.08
CA LYS A 235 7.60 -14.49 -37.29
C LYS A 235 7.91 -13.63 -38.54
N ASP A 236 8.74 -14.15 -39.44
CA ASP A 236 9.16 -13.51 -40.68
C ASP A 236 9.87 -12.15 -40.51
N THR A 237 10.55 -11.99 -39.38
CA THR A 237 11.39 -10.81 -39.08
C THR A 237 12.65 -11.22 -38.30
N ASP A 238 13.61 -10.30 -38.19
CA ASP A 238 14.77 -10.40 -37.30
C ASP A 238 14.52 -9.83 -35.91
N LYS A 239 13.29 -9.42 -35.62
CA LYS A 239 12.89 -8.75 -34.39
C LYS A 239 12.35 -9.73 -33.34
N ASP A 240 12.50 -9.35 -32.10
CA ASP A 240 11.89 -9.96 -30.93
C ASP A 240 11.38 -8.90 -29.95
N PHE A 241 10.55 -9.32 -29.01
CA PHE A 241 10.14 -8.51 -27.89
C PHE A 241 10.12 -9.35 -26.63
N THR A 242 10.24 -8.68 -25.49
CA THR A 242 10.24 -9.33 -24.18
C THR A 242 8.97 -8.99 -23.41
N VAL A 243 8.35 -9.98 -22.77
CA VAL A 243 7.27 -9.78 -21.82
C VAL A 243 7.75 -10.10 -20.40
N PHE A 244 7.20 -9.41 -19.41
CA PHE A 244 7.33 -9.80 -18.01
C PHE A 244 6.06 -10.51 -17.54
N THR A 245 6.21 -11.68 -16.91
CA THR A 245 5.10 -12.41 -16.32
C THR A 245 5.46 -13.00 -14.97
N THR A 246 4.54 -12.95 -14.02
CA THR A 246 4.62 -13.66 -12.74
C THR A 246 4.08 -15.09 -12.83
N ARG A 247 3.43 -15.41 -13.97
CA ARG A 247 2.80 -16.68 -14.27
C ARG A 247 3.46 -17.37 -15.47
N ALA A 248 4.81 -17.48 -15.41
CA ALA A 248 5.56 -18.17 -16.45
C ALA A 248 5.14 -19.65 -16.59
N ASP A 249 4.64 -20.25 -15.53
CA ASP A 249 4.05 -21.59 -15.48
C ASP A 249 2.90 -21.80 -16.46
N THR A 250 2.14 -20.75 -16.81
CA THR A 250 1.00 -20.84 -17.75
C THR A 250 1.38 -20.57 -19.22
N LEU A 251 2.66 -20.46 -19.54
CA LEU A 251 3.16 -20.09 -20.89
C LEU A 251 2.66 -21.05 -22.01
N PHE A 252 2.41 -22.33 -21.71
CA PHE A 252 1.81 -23.28 -22.64
C PHE A 252 0.39 -22.90 -23.07
N GLY A 253 -0.34 -22.16 -22.22
CA GLY A 253 -1.68 -21.64 -22.46
C GLY A 253 -1.73 -20.27 -23.13
N ALA A 254 -0.57 -19.65 -23.40
CA ALA A 254 -0.53 -18.38 -24.11
C ALA A 254 -0.95 -18.56 -25.56
N THR A 255 -2.06 -17.90 -25.95
CA THR A 255 -2.65 -18.03 -27.28
C THR A 255 -2.58 -16.77 -28.12
N TYR A 256 -2.18 -15.63 -27.53
CA TYR A 256 -1.88 -14.38 -28.22
C TYR A 256 -0.96 -13.51 -27.37
N CYS A 257 -0.38 -12.48 -28.01
CA CYS A 257 0.35 -11.42 -27.33
C CYS A 257 -0.33 -10.08 -27.55
N VAL A 258 -0.16 -9.15 -26.59
CA VAL A 258 -0.67 -7.79 -26.72
C VAL A 258 0.44 -6.79 -26.42
N MET A 259 0.57 -5.79 -27.28
CA MET A 259 1.46 -4.66 -27.09
C MET A 259 0.67 -3.41 -26.78
N SER A 260 1.27 -2.50 -26.00
CA SER A 260 0.77 -1.13 -25.87
C SER A 260 0.73 -0.46 -27.24
N PRO A 261 -0.28 0.36 -27.54
CA PRO A 261 -0.31 1.15 -28.78
C PRO A 261 0.90 2.05 -28.98
N GLU A 262 1.56 2.45 -27.89
CA GLU A 262 2.76 3.31 -27.85
C GLU A 262 4.08 2.54 -27.94
N HIS A 263 4.06 1.21 -27.97
CA HIS A 263 5.28 0.40 -28.01
C HIS A 263 6.06 0.66 -29.32
N GLU A 264 7.36 0.88 -29.20
CA GLU A 264 8.25 1.29 -30.31
C GLU A 264 8.23 0.34 -31.51
N LEU A 265 8.04 -0.96 -31.28
CA LEU A 265 8.00 -1.96 -32.34
C LEU A 265 6.71 -1.91 -33.16
N VAL A 266 5.60 -1.38 -32.65
CA VAL A 266 4.29 -1.44 -33.31
C VAL A 266 4.33 -0.85 -34.72
N ASP A 267 4.92 0.34 -34.87
CA ASP A 267 5.01 1.00 -36.16
C ASP A 267 5.99 0.28 -37.13
N ILE A 268 6.97 -0.47 -36.61
CA ILE A 268 7.99 -1.18 -37.38
C ILE A 268 7.47 -2.52 -37.89
N ILE A 269 6.67 -3.25 -37.09
CA ILE A 269 6.30 -4.63 -37.39
C ILE A 269 4.88 -4.75 -37.97
N THR A 270 4.06 -3.73 -37.93
CA THR A 270 2.70 -3.74 -38.50
C THR A 270 2.75 -3.99 -39.98
N THR A 271 1.94 -4.92 -40.47
CA THR A 271 1.88 -5.25 -41.92
C THR A 271 1.19 -4.10 -42.69
N PRO A 272 1.56 -3.90 -43.98
CA PRO A 272 1.04 -2.79 -44.77
C PRO A 272 -0.49 -2.72 -44.83
N ASP A 273 -1.17 -3.87 -44.88
CA ASP A 273 -2.64 -3.99 -44.93
C ASP A 273 -3.32 -3.61 -43.59
N LYS A 274 -2.57 -3.55 -42.45
CA LYS A 274 -3.06 -3.21 -41.14
C LYS A 274 -2.68 -1.79 -40.69
N LEU A 275 -1.82 -1.09 -41.42
CA LEU A 275 -1.28 0.21 -41.02
C LEU A 275 -2.35 1.28 -40.71
N GLU A 276 -3.39 1.39 -41.54
CA GLU A 276 -4.42 2.42 -41.32
C GLU A 276 -5.30 2.09 -40.10
N GLU A 277 -5.67 0.82 -39.92
CA GLU A 277 -6.43 0.37 -38.74
C GLU A 277 -5.67 0.61 -37.44
N VAL A 278 -4.37 0.27 -37.43
CA VAL A 278 -3.48 0.51 -36.28
C VAL A 278 -3.31 1.99 -35.98
N LYS A 279 -3.09 2.85 -37.00
CA LYS A 279 -2.97 4.30 -36.82
C LYS A 279 -4.23 4.93 -36.22
N GLU A 280 -5.40 4.53 -36.70
CA GLU A 280 -6.67 5.04 -36.19
C GLU A 280 -6.89 4.61 -34.73
N TYR A 281 -6.60 3.34 -34.41
CA TYR A 281 -6.68 2.84 -33.04
C TYR A 281 -5.74 3.58 -32.09
N LYS A 282 -4.48 3.83 -32.50
CA LYS A 282 -3.51 4.62 -31.72
C LYS A 282 -4.03 6.03 -31.40
N LYS A 283 -4.68 6.70 -32.35
CA LYS A 283 -5.31 8.02 -32.11
C LYS A 283 -6.40 7.96 -31.04
N VAL A 284 -7.26 6.95 -31.10
CA VAL A 284 -8.32 6.74 -30.09
C VAL A 284 -7.70 6.49 -28.70
N CYS A 285 -6.67 5.65 -28.64
CA CYS A 285 -5.99 5.36 -27.36
C CYS A 285 -5.29 6.58 -26.75
N ALA A 286 -4.72 7.45 -27.58
CA ALA A 286 -4.01 8.66 -27.13
C ALA A 286 -4.93 9.67 -26.43
N THR A 287 -6.26 9.58 -26.61
CA THR A 287 -7.23 10.46 -25.95
C THR A 287 -7.66 9.96 -24.57
N LYS A 288 -7.28 8.74 -24.18
CA LYS A 288 -7.69 8.09 -22.94
C LYS A 288 -6.60 8.21 -21.86
N SER A 289 -7.00 8.46 -20.62
CA SER A 289 -6.11 8.38 -19.46
C SER A 289 -5.76 6.92 -19.12
N ASP A 290 -4.65 6.72 -18.40
CA ASP A 290 -4.26 5.38 -17.92
C ASP A 290 -5.35 4.73 -17.05
N LEU A 291 -6.09 5.52 -16.26
CA LEU A 291 -7.20 5.04 -15.44
C LEU A 291 -8.36 4.52 -16.31
N GLU A 292 -8.77 5.29 -17.30
CA GLU A 292 -9.82 4.86 -18.26
C GLU A 292 -9.40 3.63 -19.06
N ARG A 293 -8.11 3.46 -19.32
CA ARG A 293 -7.55 2.32 -20.06
C ARG A 293 -7.54 1.03 -19.24
N THR A 294 -7.34 1.12 -17.92
CA THR A 294 -7.19 -0.04 -17.01
C THR A 294 -8.47 -0.41 -16.27
N GLU A 295 -9.58 0.27 -16.51
CA GLU A 295 -10.87 -0.02 -15.87
C GLU A 295 -11.36 -1.44 -16.21
N LEU A 296 -11.62 -2.26 -15.17
CA LEU A 296 -11.91 -3.68 -15.29
C LEU A 296 -13.24 -3.98 -16.01
N ASN A 297 -14.26 -3.16 -15.80
CA ASN A 297 -15.62 -3.37 -16.31
C ASN A 297 -15.84 -2.81 -17.74
N LYS A 298 -14.75 -2.40 -18.41
CA LYS A 298 -14.84 -1.82 -19.75
C LYS A 298 -14.77 -2.89 -20.82
N GLU A 299 -15.54 -2.69 -21.90
CA GLU A 299 -15.45 -3.51 -23.09
C GLU A 299 -14.02 -3.51 -23.66
N LYS A 300 -13.43 -4.71 -23.84
CA LYS A 300 -12.07 -4.86 -24.34
C LYS A 300 -12.00 -4.51 -25.83
N THR A 301 -11.04 -3.66 -26.18
CA THR A 301 -10.80 -3.22 -27.56
C THR A 301 -9.35 -3.55 -27.96
N GLY A 302 -9.13 -3.76 -29.26
CA GLY A 302 -7.80 -4.03 -29.78
C GLY A 302 -7.79 -4.23 -31.28
N VAL A 303 -6.60 -4.23 -31.88
CA VAL A 303 -6.39 -4.43 -33.31
C VAL A 303 -5.27 -5.43 -33.54
N PHE A 304 -5.51 -6.40 -34.43
CA PHE A 304 -4.50 -7.32 -34.91
C PHE A 304 -3.51 -6.60 -35.85
N ILE A 305 -2.22 -6.68 -35.58
CA ILE A 305 -1.19 -5.95 -36.35
C ILE A 305 -0.69 -6.67 -37.59
N GLY A 306 -1.29 -7.84 -37.94
CA GLY A 306 -0.90 -8.66 -39.08
C GLY A 306 0.31 -9.59 -38.84
N ARG A 307 0.87 -9.63 -37.62
CA ARG A 307 2.05 -10.42 -37.28
C ARG A 307 1.77 -11.46 -36.19
N TYR A 308 2.62 -12.48 -36.16
CA TYR A 308 2.58 -13.55 -35.17
C TYR A 308 3.87 -13.58 -34.34
N ALA A 309 3.76 -13.89 -33.08
CA ALA A 309 4.86 -14.21 -32.21
C ALA A 309 5.04 -15.74 -32.14
N ILE A 310 6.27 -16.19 -31.95
CA ILE A 310 6.59 -17.60 -31.71
C ILE A 310 6.69 -17.82 -30.21
N ASN A 311 5.77 -18.63 -29.65
CA ASN A 311 5.81 -18.98 -28.25
C ASN A 311 7.04 -19.85 -27.95
N PRO A 312 7.99 -19.40 -27.08
CA PRO A 312 9.29 -20.07 -26.94
C PRO A 312 9.23 -21.45 -26.27
N ILE A 313 8.11 -21.80 -25.58
CA ILE A 313 8.04 -23.07 -24.87
C ILE A 313 7.47 -24.22 -25.75
N ASN A 314 6.63 -23.90 -26.73
CA ASN A 314 5.97 -24.90 -27.57
C ASN A 314 6.07 -24.63 -29.09
N ASN A 315 6.76 -23.56 -29.48
CA ASN A 315 6.97 -23.11 -30.87
C ASN A 315 5.66 -22.83 -31.67
N LYS A 316 4.53 -22.64 -30.99
CA LYS A 316 3.27 -22.24 -31.64
C LYS A 316 3.32 -20.78 -32.07
N GLU A 317 2.71 -20.52 -33.23
CA GLU A 317 2.48 -19.18 -33.73
C GLU A 317 1.23 -18.60 -33.07
N ILE A 318 1.37 -17.44 -32.44
CA ILE A 318 0.29 -16.75 -31.75
C ILE A 318 0.18 -15.31 -32.26
N PRO A 319 -1.03 -14.77 -32.51
CA PRO A 319 -1.20 -13.45 -33.12
C PRO A 319 -0.79 -12.35 -32.13
N ILE A 320 -0.28 -11.23 -32.69
CA ILE A 320 0.07 -10.04 -31.94
C ILE A 320 -1.01 -8.97 -32.14
N TYR A 321 -1.59 -8.52 -31.04
CA TYR A 321 -2.56 -7.43 -31.02
C TYR A 321 -1.95 -6.18 -30.35
N ILE A 322 -2.52 -5.02 -30.62
CA ILE A 322 -2.41 -3.84 -29.76
C ILE A 322 -3.73 -3.63 -29.01
N SER A 323 -3.65 -3.21 -27.76
CA SER A 323 -4.83 -2.90 -26.96
C SER A 323 -4.55 -1.82 -25.95
N ASP A 324 -5.58 -1.03 -25.63
CA ASP A 324 -5.51 0.08 -24.70
C ASP A 324 -5.35 -0.36 -23.24
N TYR A 325 -5.64 -1.62 -22.87
CA TYR A 325 -5.43 -2.12 -21.51
C TYR A 325 -3.96 -2.46 -21.18
N VAL A 326 -3.07 -2.45 -22.18
CA VAL A 326 -1.62 -2.59 -21.98
C VAL A 326 -0.98 -1.21 -22.01
N LEU A 327 -0.26 -0.87 -20.94
CA LEU A 327 0.38 0.43 -20.79
C LEU A 327 1.89 0.33 -21.12
N ALA A 328 2.41 1.29 -21.90
CA ALA A 328 3.83 1.38 -22.19
C ALA A 328 4.68 1.66 -20.95
N SER A 329 4.08 2.32 -19.94
CA SER A 329 4.74 2.65 -18.67
C SER A 329 4.83 1.46 -17.68
N TYR A 330 4.21 0.32 -17.99
CA TYR A 330 4.20 -0.84 -17.11
C TYR A 330 4.94 -2.04 -17.72
N GLY A 331 5.93 -2.54 -17.01
CA GLY A 331 6.74 -3.69 -17.47
C GLY A 331 7.53 -3.38 -18.75
N THR A 332 7.33 -4.20 -19.76
CA THR A 332 7.98 -4.07 -21.07
C THR A 332 7.07 -3.42 -22.12
N GLY A 333 5.88 -2.98 -21.77
CA GLY A 333 4.87 -2.48 -22.70
C GLY A 333 4.26 -3.60 -23.58
N ALA A 334 4.52 -4.86 -23.27
CA ALA A 334 3.95 -6.03 -23.94
C ALA A 334 3.62 -7.13 -22.92
N ILE A 335 2.58 -7.91 -23.19
CA ILE A 335 2.16 -9.05 -22.39
C ILE A 335 1.95 -10.29 -23.25
N MET A 336 2.13 -11.47 -22.67
CA MET A 336 1.53 -12.70 -23.14
C MET A 336 0.12 -12.84 -22.54
N ALA A 337 -0.82 -13.34 -23.29
CA ALA A 337 -2.20 -13.52 -22.85
C ALA A 337 -2.56 -15.00 -22.72
N VAL A 338 -3.12 -15.35 -21.56
CA VAL A 338 -3.52 -16.71 -21.19
C VAL A 338 -5.01 -16.76 -20.87
N PRO A 339 -5.88 -16.81 -21.88
CA PRO A 339 -7.33 -16.63 -21.72
C PRO A 339 -8.00 -17.58 -20.74
N ALA A 340 -7.49 -18.79 -20.58
CA ALA A 340 -8.08 -19.74 -19.64
C ALA A 340 -7.86 -19.33 -18.17
N HIS A 341 -6.88 -18.45 -17.87
CA HIS A 341 -6.43 -18.19 -16.50
C HIS A 341 -6.30 -16.68 -16.14
N ASP A 342 -6.81 -15.80 -17.01
CA ASP A 342 -6.95 -14.35 -16.73
C ASP A 342 -8.26 -13.83 -17.32
N ASP A 343 -9.10 -13.19 -16.51
CA ASP A 343 -10.43 -12.72 -16.93
C ASP A 343 -10.38 -11.69 -18.06
N ARG A 344 -9.39 -10.79 -18.05
CA ARG A 344 -9.23 -9.77 -19.12
C ARG A 344 -8.88 -10.44 -20.44
N ASP A 345 -7.99 -11.42 -20.36
CA ASP A 345 -7.56 -12.19 -21.53
C ASP A 345 -8.70 -13.07 -22.05
N TYR A 346 -9.52 -13.64 -21.15
CA TYR A 346 -10.70 -14.44 -21.49
C TYR A 346 -11.74 -13.62 -22.27
N GLU A 347 -12.11 -12.44 -21.75
CA GLU A 347 -13.06 -11.54 -22.39
C GLU A 347 -12.56 -11.10 -23.78
N PHE A 348 -11.28 -10.77 -23.89
CA PHE A 348 -10.65 -10.40 -25.16
C PHE A 348 -10.67 -11.56 -26.14
N ALA A 349 -10.26 -12.77 -25.71
CA ALA A 349 -10.22 -13.96 -26.55
C ALA A 349 -11.61 -14.35 -27.06
N LYS A 350 -12.65 -14.29 -26.22
CA LYS A 350 -14.05 -14.51 -26.62
C LYS A 350 -14.49 -13.51 -27.69
N LYS A 351 -14.19 -12.22 -27.51
CA LYS A 351 -14.55 -11.17 -28.47
C LYS A 351 -13.88 -11.33 -29.83
N PHE A 352 -12.61 -11.70 -29.86
CA PHE A 352 -11.82 -11.83 -31.07
C PHE A 352 -11.74 -13.26 -31.61
N ASN A 353 -12.50 -14.21 -31.05
CA ASN A 353 -12.52 -15.63 -31.42
C ASN A 353 -11.11 -16.28 -31.38
N ILE A 354 -10.31 -15.91 -30.38
CA ILE A 354 -8.97 -16.49 -30.16
C ILE A 354 -9.14 -17.80 -29.37
N PRO A 355 -8.35 -18.84 -29.65
CA PRO A 355 -8.41 -20.09 -28.90
C PRO A 355 -8.15 -19.88 -27.40
N ILE A 356 -8.91 -20.60 -26.56
CA ILE A 356 -8.74 -20.65 -25.11
C ILE A 356 -8.20 -22.04 -24.76
N VAL A 357 -7.03 -22.11 -24.16
CA VAL A 357 -6.35 -23.38 -23.83
C VAL A 357 -6.14 -23.47 -22.33
N GLN A 358 -6.86 -24.39 -21.69
CA GLN A 358 -6.73 -24.67 -20.26
C GLN A 358 -5.37 -25.37 -20.00
N VAL A 359 -4.58 -24.81 -19.08
CA VAL A 359 -3.28 -25.37 -18.64
C VAL A 359 -3.16 -25.56 -17.13
N LEU A 360 -4.16 -25.16 -16.39
CA LEU A 360 -4.32 -25.47 -14.98
C LEU A 360 -5.68 -26.15 -14.78
N GLU A 361 -5.73 -27.10 -13.87
CA GLU A 361 -6.94 -27.77 -13.44
C GLU A 361 -7.17 -27.47 -11.97
N GLU A 362 -8.32 -26.90 -11.64
CA GLU A 362 -8.68 -26.62 -10.24
C GLU A 362 -8.86 -27.95 -9.49
N VAL A 363 -8.32 -28.02 -8.28
CA VAL A 363 -8.42 -29.21 -7.44
C VAL A 363 -9.44 -28.96 -6.34
N THR A 364 -10.42 -29.88 -6.22
CA THR A 364 -11.44 -29.88 -5.18
C THR A 364 -11.43 -31.21 -4.42
N GLY A 365 -11.94 -31.20 -3.18
CA GLY A 365 -11.87 -32.35 -2.28
C GLY A 365 -10.48 -32.56 -1.69
N THR A 366 -10.31 -33.66 -0.95
CA THR A 366 -9.03 -33.96 -0.28
C THR A 366 -8.38 -35.18 -0.91
N LYS A 367 -7.15 -35.05 -1.34
CA LYS A 367 -6.36 -36.12 -1.93
C LYS A 367 -6.00 -37.18 -0.89
N HIS A 368 -6.14 -38.45 -1.28
CA HIS A 368 -5.80 -39.62 -0.48
C HIS A 368 -4.83 -40.55 -1.20
N ASP A 369 -4.12 -41.39 -0.45
CA ASP A 369 -3.26 -42.41 -1.05
C ASP A 369 -4.11 -43.50 -1.74
N ASN A 370 -3.61 -44.04 -2.85
CA ASN A 370 -4.22 -45.14 -3.62
C ASN A 370 -5.57 -44.82 -4.29
N GLU A 371 -5.81 -43.57 -4.68
CA GLU A 371 -7.00 -43.20 -5.46
C GLU A 371 -7.02 -43.87 -6.83
N LYS A 372 -8.20 -44.30 -7.25
CA LYS A 372 -8.44 -44.76 -8.63
C LYS A 372 -8.79 -43.57 -9.51
N LYS A 373 -8.07 -43.44 -10.64
CA LYS A 373 -8.28 -42.34 -11.59
C LYS A 373 -9.36 -42.70 -12.62
N LYS A 374 -10.25 -41.73 -12.92
CA LYS A 374 -11.24 -41.84 -13.98
C LYS A 374 -11.61 -40.46 -14.55
N LYS A 375 -12.15 -40.44 -15.78
CA LYS A 375 -12.74 -39.26 -16.38
C LYS A 375 -14.25 -39.26 -16.20
N SER A 376 -14.83 -38.12 -15.91
CA SER A 376 -16.26 -37.99 -15.67
C SER A 376 -16.81 -36.68 -16.27
N ILE A 377 -18.15 -36.58 -16.25
CA ILE A 377 -18.89 -35.36 -16.55
C ILE A 377 -19.73 -34.92 -15.36
N VAL A 378 -20.05 -33.64 -15.31
CA VAL A 378 -21.17 -33.11 -14.53
C VAL A 378 -22.03 -32.26 -15.47
N ALA A 379 -23.31 -32.72 -15.65
CA ALA A 379 -24.22 -32.08 -16.61
C ALA A 379 -25.30 -31.28 -15.88
N VAL A 380 -25.33 -29.99 -16.11
CA VAL A 380 -26.36 -29.05 -15.67
C VAL A 380 -27.36 -28.93 -16.80
N VAL A 381 -28.64 -29.29 -16.55
CA VAL A 381 -29.70 -29.12 -17.54
C VAL A 381 -30.64 -28.02 -17.12
N TYR A 382 -30.81 -27.01 -17.98
CA TYR A 382 -31.65 -25.84 -17.75
C TYR A 382 -32.92 -25.87 -18.60
N ASN A 383 -34.07 -25.69 -17.95
CA ASN A 383 -35.36 -25.55 -18.65
C ASN A 383 -35.73 -24.06 -18.73
N LYS A 384 -35.57 -23.48 -19.92
CA LYS A 384 -35.82 -22.06 -20.17
C LYS A 384 -37.30 -21.66 -20.00
N LYS A 385 -38.23 -22.61 -20.18
CA LYS A 385 -39.68 -22.32 -20.05
C LYS A 385 -40.09 -22.10 -18.61
N THR A 386 -39.46 -22.84 -17.68
CA THR A 386 -39.82 -22.83 -16.25
C THR A 386 -38.81 -22.10 -15.39
N ASP A 387 -37.69 -21.68 -15.97
CA ASP A 387 -36.54 -21.07 -15.28
C ASP A 387 -36.02 -21.95 -14.14
N LYS A 388 -35.85 -23.27 -14.43
CA LYS A 388 -35.43 -24.25 -13.46
C LYS A 388 -34.28 -25.13 -13.97
N TYR A 389 -33.57 -25.72 -13.01
CA TYR A 389 -32.46 -26.65 -13.24
C TYR A 389 -32.85 -28.05 -12.81
N LEU A 390 -32.45 -29.04 -13.61
CA LEU A 390 -32.65 -30.46 -13.34
C LEU A 390 -31.62 -30.93 -12.31
N THR A 391 -32.06 -31.57 -11.24
CA THR A 391 -31.23 -32.16 -10.21
C THR A 391 -31.70 -33.56 -9.86
N ILE A 392 -30.78 -34.35 -9.32
CA ILE A 392 -31.08 -35.65 -8.69
C ILE A 392 -30.88 -35.47 -7.17
N ASN A 393 -31.85 -36.00 -6.40
CA ASN A 393 -31.86 -35.93 -4.94
C ASN A 393 -31.74 -37.31 -4.38
N TRP A 394 -30.57 -37.71 -3.88
CA TRP A 394 -30.28 -39.01 -3.38
C TRP A 394 -30.95 -39.27 -2.00
N HIS A 395 -31.57 -40.44 -1.82
CA HIS A 395 -32.27 -40.79 -0.58
C HIS A 395 -31.30 -41.15 0.57
N ASP A 396 -30.14 -41.71 0.24
CA ASP A 396 -29.13 -42.17 1.21
C ASP A 396 -27.92 -41.25 1.28
N ASN A 397 -28.00 -40.19 2.08
CA ASN A 397 -26.90 -39.28 2.43
C ASN A 397 -26.14 -38.59 1.27
N GLY A 398 -26.52 -38.81 0.01
CA GLY A 398 -25.89 -38.24 -1.18
C GLY A 398 -26.24 -36.77 -1.40
N GLY A 399 -27.37 -36.30 -0.85
CA GLY A 399 -27.87 -34.95 -1.03
C GLY A 399 -28.33 -34.65 -2.47
N ARG A 400 -28.49 -33.36 -2.77
CA ARG A 400 -28.87 -32.89 -4.11
C ARG A 400 -27.65 -32.67 -4.98
N LEU A 401 -27.65 -33.22 -6.19
CA LEU A 401 -26.56 -33.15 -7.16
C LEU A 401 -27.10 -32.86 -8.58
N PHE A 402 -26.23 -32.51 -9.50
CA PHE A 402 -26.49 -32.56 -10.94
C PHE A 402 -26.22 -33.97 -11.48
N VAL A 403 -26.64 -34.26 -12.71
CA VAL A 403 -26.34 -35.51 -13.39
C VAL A 403 -24.83 -35.70 -13.49
N GLY A 404 -24.31 -36.81 -13.03
CA GLY A 404 -22.89 -37.15 -13.06
C GLY A 404 -22.71 -38.47 -13.85
N GLY A 405 -21.55 -38.66 -14.49
CA GLY A 405 -21.28 -39.88 -15.20
C GLY A 405 -19.83 -40.17 -15.50
N THR A 406 -19.45 -41.41 -15.58
CA THR A 406 -18.10 -41.85 -15.95
C THR A 406 -18.01 -41.99 -17.46
N ILE A 407 -17.02 -41.35 -18.08
CA ILE A 407 -16.75 -41.46 -19.52
C ILE A 407 -16.18 -42.84 -19.81
N LYS A 408 -16.88 -43.63 -20.64
CA LYS A 408 -16.48 -44.97 -21.06
C LYS A 408 -15.46 -44.92 -22.22
N ASP A 409 -14.75 -46.02 -22.43
CA ASP A 409 -13.79 -46.08 -23.54
C ASP A 409 -14.46 -45.83 -24.89
N GLY A 410 -13.92 -44.85 -25.64
CA GLY A 410 -14.48 -44.43 -26.92
C GLY A 410 -15.59 -43.38 -26.86
N GLU A 411 -16.03 -42.98 -25.66
CA GLU A 411 -16.97 -41.86 -25.46
C GLU A 411 -16.25 -40.50 -25.43
N THR A 412 -16.95 -39.48 -25.91
CA THR A 412 -16.63 -38.07 -25.64
C THR A 412 -17.38 -37.57 -24.39
N ALA A 413 -16.96 -36.49 -23.76
CA ALA A 413 -17.69 -35.89 -22.64
C ALA A 413 -19.14 -35.56 -23.01
N LEU A 414 -19.37 -35.05 -24.23
CA LEU A 414 -20.70 -34.72 -24.75
C LEU A 414 -21.57 -35.96 -24.88
N SER A 415 -21.04 -37.08 -25.48
CA SER A 415 -21.82 -38.31 -25.66
C SER A 415 -22.11 -38.98 -24.32
N CYS A 416 -21.19 -38.95 -23.38
CA CYS A 416 -21.40 -39.44 -22.02
C CYS A 416 -22.50 -38.62 -21.31
N ALA A 417 -22.47 -37.31 -21.34
CA ALA A 417 -23.47 -36.47 -20.72
C ALA A 417 -24.90 -36.71 -21.27
N ILE A 418 -25.04 -36.82 -22.59
CA ILE A 418 -26.36 -37.13 -23.23
C ILE A 418 -26.87 -38.51 -22.80
N ARG A 419 -25.98 -39.50 -22.70
CA ARG A 419 -26.32 -40.84 -22.23
C ARG A 419 -26.77 -40.82 -20.76
N GLU A 420 -25.98 -40.23 -19.85
CA GLU A 420 -26.30 -40.18 -18.42
C GLU A 420 -27.57 -39.35 -18.13
N ILE A 421 -27.75 -38.19 -18.81
CA ILE A 421 -29.01 -37.43 -18.70
C ILE A 421 -30.22 -38.30 -19.08
N LYS A 422 -30.09 -39.08 -20.13
CA LYS A 422 -31.16 -39.96 -20.57
C LYS A 422 -31.40 -41.15 -19.59
N GLU A 423 -30.30 -41.81 -19.21
CA GLU A 423 -30.37 -43.00 -18.31
C GLU A 423 -30.92 -42.61 -16.92
N GLU A 424 -30.39 -41.54 -16.30
CA GLU A 424 -30.81 -41.14 -14.95
C GLU A 424 -32.11 -40.36 -14.89
N THR A 425 -32.48 -39.58 -15.94
CA THR A 425 -33.57 -38.64 -15.83
C THR A 425 -34.71 -38.87 -16.83
N GLY A 426 -34.47 -39.69 -17.87
CA GLY A 426 -35.40 -39.94 -18.98
C GLY A 426 -35.45 -38.84 -20.06
N TYR A 427 -34.83 -37.68 -19.85
CA TYR A 427 -34.79 -36.61 -20.83
C TYR A 427 -33.74 -36.90 -21.92
N LYS A 428 -34.09 -36.79 -23.19
CA LYS A 428 -33.18 -37.09 -24.31
C LYS A 428 -32.94 -35.90 -25.26
N ASP A 429 -33.84 -34.95 -25.26
CA ASP A 429 -33.82 -33.83 -26.20
C ASP A 429 -33.20 -32.60 -25.53
N VAL A 430 -31.88 -32.60 -25.48
CA VAL A 430 -31.08 -31.55 -24.89
C VAL A 430 -30.04 -31.02 -25.88
N THR A 431 -29.72 -29.70 -25.78
CA THR A 431 -28.70 -29.05 -26.60
C THR A 431 -27.61 -28.48 -25.72
N LEU A 432 -26.36 -28.84 -25.99
CA LEU A 432 -25.19 -28.25 -25.31
C LEU A 432 -25.12 -26.75 -25.57
N LYS A 433 -24.99 -25.95 -24.52
CA LYS A 433 -24.84 -24.50 -24.56
C LYS A 433 -23.44 -24.04 -24.20
N GLU A 434 -22.84 -24.65 -23.17
CA GLU A 434 -21.50 -24.28 -22.70
C GLU A 434 -20.77 -25.52 -22.16
N GLU A 435 -19.46 -25.54 -22.40
CA GLU A 435 -18.52 -26.48 -21.79
C GLU A 435 -17.57 -25.68 -20.88
N GLY A 436 -17.56 -25.99 -19.59
CA GLY A 436 -16.72 -25.35 -18.61
C GLY A 436 -15.30 -25.94 -18.57
N PHE A 437 -14.43 -25.28 -17.82
CA PHE A 437 -13.09 -25.79 -17.55
C PHE A 437 -13.13 -27.08 -16.74
N LYS A 438 -12.22 -28.00 -17.05
CA LYS A 438 -12.09 -29.27 -16.31
C LYS A 438 -11.67 -29.02 -14.89
N ILE A 439 -12.18 -29.86 -13.98
CA ILE A 439 -11.95 -29.82 -12.53
C ILE A 439 -11.39 -31.18 -12.10
N ASN A 440 -10.30 -31.16 -11.33
CA ASN A 440 -9.79 -32.36 -10.65
C ASN A 440 -10.46 -32.47 -9.26
N HIS A 441 -11.18 -33.56 -9.05
CA HIS A 441 -11.94 -33.75 -7.80
C HIS A 441 -11.57 -35.06 -7.11
N HIS A 442 -11.33 -34.98 -5.81
CA HIS A 442 -11.01 -36.12 -4.94
C HIS A 442 -12.18 -36.40 -4.03
N TYR A 443 -12.68 -37.64 -4.05
CA TYR A 443 -13.79 -38.07 -3.20
C TYR A 443 -13.73 -39.55 -2.83
N TYR A 444 -14.45 -39.89 -1.75
CA TYR A 444 -14.66 -41.27 -1.32
C TYR A 444 -16.04 -41.76 -1.76
N ALA A 445 -16.07 -42.84 -2.51
CA ALA A 445 -17.30 -43.51 -2.95
C ALA A 445 -17.70 -44.57 -1.93
N TYR A 446 -18.68 -44.29 -1.09
CA TYR A 446 -19.13 -45.18 -0.01
C TYR A 446 -19.64 -46.52 -0.53
N ASN A 447 -20.38 -46.55 -1.64
CA ASN A 447 -20.92 -47.79 -2.28
C ASN A 447 -19.83 -48.68 -2.88
N LYS A 448 -18.62 -48.12 -3.15
CA LYS A 448 -17.47 -48.85 -3.74
C LYS A 448 -16.31 -49.03 -2.78
N ASP A 449 -16.41 -48.52 -1.56
CA ASP A 449 -15.34 -48.51 -0.53
C ASP A 449 -13.98 -48.12 -1.14
N THR A 450 -13.96 -47.02 -1.91
CA THR A 450 -12.78 -46.63 -2.69
C THR A 450 -12.67 -45.10 -2.86
N TYR A 451 -11.46 -44.59 -2.75
CA TYR A 451 -11.15 -43.22 -3.10
C TYR A 451 -10.95 -43.05 -4.60
N PHE A 452 -11.46 -41.95 -5.15
CA PHE A 452 -11.32 -41.63 -6.56
C PHE A 452 -10.72 -40.24 -6.74
N GLU A 453 -9.85 -40.11 -7.76
CA GLU A 453 -9.43 -38.88 -8.41
C GLU A 453 -10.12 -38.82 -9.76
N ILE A 454 -10.96 -37.80 -10.00
CA ILE A 454 -11.68 -37.65 -11.26
C ILE A 454 -11.33 -36.36 -11.99
N GLU A 455 -11.06 -36.45 -13.29
CA GLU A 455 -11.07 -35.31 -14.20
C GLU A 455 -12.52 -35.07 -14.66
N ALA A 456 -13.21 -34.11 -14.07
CA ALA A 456 -14.63 -33.84 -14.37
C ALA A 456 -14.75 -32.73 -15.43
N THR A 457 -15.59 -32.97 -16.45
CA THR A 457 -15.94 -31.97 -17.47
C THR A 457 -17.30 -31.36 -17.16
N PRO A 458 -17.40 -30.06 -16.79
CA PRO A 458 -18.66 -29.33 -16.61
C PRO A 458 -19.37 -29.08 -17.94
N LEU A 459 -20.68 -29.36 -18.02
CA LEU A 459 -21.47 -29.15 -19.24
C LEU A 459 -22.83 -28.52 -18.91
N LEU A 460 -23.22 -27.48 -19.66
CA LEU A 460 -24.57 -26.88 -19.58
C LEU A 460 -25.39 -27.25 -20.81
N PHE A 461 -26.52 -27.80 -20.55
CA PHE A 461 -27.52 -28.13 -21.57
C PHE A 461 -28.80 -27.30 -21.42
N GLU A 462 -29.44 -26.97 -22.51
CA GLU A 462 -30.81 -26.44 -22.56
C GLU A 462 -31.76 -27.57 -22.98
N LEU A 463 -32.87 -27.74 -22.22
CA LEU A 463 -33.91 -28.71 -22.55
C LEU A 463 -34.77 -28.17 -23.71
N ASN A 464 -34.89 -28.97 -24.79
CA ASN A 464 -35.69 -28.60 -25.96
C ASN A 464 -37.12 -29.07 -25.82
N SER A 465 -37.34 -30.28 -25.25
CA SER A 465 -38.64 -30.94 -25.14
C SER A 465 -38.78 -31.66 -23.80
N ASP A 466 -40.02 -31.64 -23.26
CA ASP A 466 -40.37 -32.29 -22.02
C ASP A 466 -40.70 -33.82 -22.22
N SER A 467 -40.41 -34.39 -23.40
CA SER A 467 -40.63 -35.79 -23.66
C SER A 467 -39.63 -36.66 -22.88
N LEU A 468 -40.22 -37.66 -22.18
CA LEU A 468 -39.47 -38.62 -21.37
C LEU A 468 -39.44 -39.99 -22.06
N GLU A 469 -38.34 -40.70 -21.84
CA GLU A 469 -38.21 -42.16 -22.07
C GLU A 469 -38.07 -42.86 -20.73
N GLU A 470 -38.14 -44.17 -20.71
CA GLU A 470 -37.95 -44.97 -19.50
C GLU A 470 -36.52 -44.80 -19.01
N GLN A 471 -36.35 -44.55 -17.69
CA GLN A 471 -35.05 -44.47 -17.02
C GLN A 471 -34.40 -45.87 -17.04
N ASN A 472 -33.09 -45.89 -17.11
CA ASN A 472 -32.31 -47.13 -17.04
C ASN A 472 -31.30 -47.06 -15.90
N LEU A 473 -31.79 -47.24 -14.66
CA LEU A 473 -31.01 -47.13 -13.44
C LEU A 473 -30.44 -48.47 -13.03
N ASP A 474 -29.27 -48.45 -12.40
CA ASP A 474 -28.69 -49.60 -11.72
C ASP A 474 -29.45 -49.88 -10.41
N ASP A 475 -29.42 -51.10 -9.92
CA ASP A 475 -30.22 -51.56 -8.73
C ASP A 475 -29.91 -50.77 -7.43
N ASP A 476 -28.77 -50.12 -7.34
CA ASP A 476 -28.32 -49.31 -6.19
C ASP A 476 -28.55 -47.78 -6.39
N GLU A 477 -29.14 -47.36 -7.51
CA GLU A 477 -29.43 -45.97 -7.81
C GLU A 477 -30.86 -45.58 -7.39
N VAL A 478 -30.99 -45.01 -6.17
CA VAL A 478 -32.29 -44.61 -5.61
C VAL A 478 -32.29 -43.10 -5.32
N PHE A 479 -32.91 -42.30 -6.18
CA PHE A 479 -33.00 -40.86 -6.09
C PHE A 479 -34.29 -40.33 -6.74
N ASP A 480 -34.66 -39.10 -6.41
CA ASP A 480 -35.73 -38.34 -7.07
C ASP A 480 -35.18 -37.36 -8.10
N VAL A 481 -35.80 -37.30 -9.26
CA VAL A 481 -35.49 -36.32 -10.33
C VAL A 481 -36.35 -35.07 -10.15
N GLU A 482 -35.76 -33.91 -9.94
CA GLU A 482 -36.51 -32.71 -9.60
C GLU A 482 -36.04 -31.48 -10.40
N TRP A 483 -37.01 -30.64 -10.78
CA TRP A 483 -36.74 -29.31 -11.35
C TRP A 483 -36.79 -28.25 -10.25
N VAL A 484 -35.67 -27.62 -9.94
CA VAL A 484 -35.55 -26.66 -8.86
C VAL A 484 -35.12 -25.27 -9.34
N SER A 485 -35.46 -24.24 -8.55
CA SER A 485 -35.01 -22.90 -8.84
C SER A 485 -33.51 -22.71 -8.55
N LYS A 486 -32.94 -21.64 -9.07
CA LYS A 486 -31.51 -21.29 -8.82
C LYS A 486 -31.22 -21.17 -7.33
N GLU A 487 -32.11 -20.57 -6.54
CA GLU A 487 -31.94 -20.36 -5.11
C GLU A 487 -31.86 -21.71 -4.36
N ILE A 488 -32.60 -22.73 -4.83
CA ILE A 488 -32.52 -24.07 -4.25
C ILE A 488 -31.20 -24.73 -4.62
N VAL A 489 -30.74 -24.59 -5.87
CA VAL A 489 -29.42 -25.09 -6.29
C VAL A 489 -28.33 -24.51 -5.41
N GLU A 490 -28.28 -23.17 -5.27
CA GLU A 490 -27.26 -22.47 -4.48
C GLU A 490 -27.30 -22.85 -2.99
N LYS A 491 -28.47 -23.17 -2.45
CA LYS A 491 -28.67 -23.53 -1.05
C LYS A 491 -28.41 -25.03 -0.73
N GLU A 492 -28.88 -25.92 -1.59
CA GLU A 492 -28.96 -27.35 -1.28
C GLU A 492 -27.86 -28.19 -1.92
N ILE A 493 -27.25 -27.76 -3.01
CA ILE A 493 -26.05 -28.44 -3.52
C ILE A 493 -24.86 -28.02 -2.66
N THR A 494 -24.38 -28.97 -1.85
CA THR A 494 -23.24 -28.74 -0.94
C THR A 494 -21.92 -29.31 -1.48
N ASP A 495 -21.99 -30.22 -2.42
CA ASP A 495 -20.83 -30.82 -3.07
C ASP A 495 -20.01 -29.77 -3.83
N GLU A 496 -18.69 -29.76 -3.60
CA GLU A 496 -17.80 -28.73 -4.10
C GLU A 496 -17.64 -28.81 -5.63
N LEU A 497 -17.53 -30.00 -6.21
CA LEU A 497 -17.46 -30.19 -7.65
C LEU A 497 -18.72 -29.67 -8.36
N HIS A 498 -19.89 -30.02 -7.84
CA HIS A 498 -21.17 -29.62 -8.43
C HIS A 498 -21.43 -28.12 -8.31
N LYS A 499 -21.03 -27.49 -7.19
CA LYS A 499 -21.03 -26.02 -7.04
C LYS A 499 -20.16 -25.34 -8.08
N LYS A 500 -18.90 -25.75 -8.17
CA LYS A 500 -17.93 -25.19 -9.13
C LYS A 500 -18.40 -25.40 -10.57
N THR A 501 -18.94 -26.59 -10.89
CA THR A 501 -19.54 -26.83 -12.21
C THR A 501 -20.60 -25.79 -12.53
N PHE A 502 -21.53 -25.55 -11.58
CA PHE A 502 -22.64 -24.60 -11.78
C PHE A 502 -22.14 -23.18 -12.04
N ASP A 503 -21.12 -22.75 -11.28
CA ASP A 503 -20.53 -21.41 -11.46
C ASP A 503 -19.86 -21.27 -12.84
N TYR A 504 -19.05 -22.26 -13.25
CA TYR A 504 -18.32 -22.21 -14.52
C TYR A 504 -19.21 -22.25 -15.76
N VAL A 505 -20.33 -22.98 -15.70
CA VAL A 505 -21.21 -23.06 -16.88
C VAL A 505 -22.25 -21.95 -16.96
N LEU A 506 -22.64 -21.32 -15.83
CA LEU A 506 -23.60 -20.21 -15.84
C LEU A 506 -22.98 -18.85 -16.10
N LYS A 507 -21.75 -18.65 -15.65
CA LYS A 507 -20.97 -17.42 -15.85
C LYS A 507 -19.58 -17.81 -16.32
N PRO A 508 -19.44 -18.18 -17.59
CA PRO A 508 -18.15 -18.56 -18.12
C PRO A 508 -17.12 -17.45 -17.97
N THR A 509 -16.16 -17.66 -17.10
CA THR A 509 -15.02 -16.76 -16.81
C THR A 509 -13.73 -17.57 -16.81
N ALA A 510 -12.59 -16.90 -16.77
CA ALA A 510 -11.33 -17.58 -16.61
C ALA A 510 -11.24 -18.33 -15.27
N MET A 511 -10.49 -19.42 -15.23
CA MET A 511 -10.09 -20.09 -14.00
C MET A 511 -8.86 -19.39 -13.42
N THR A 512 -9.08 -18.45 -12.52
CA THR A 512 -8.00 -17.59 -11.98
C THR A 512 -7.30 -18.18 -10.75
N ASN A 513 -7.85 -19.25 -10.17
CA ASN A 513 -7.25 -19.95 -9.04
C ASN A 513 -6.00 -20.73 -9.44
N ASP A 514 -5.15 -21.02 -8.46
CA ASP A 514 -4.04 -21.95 -8.66
C ASP A 514 -4.59 -23.40 -8.77
N GLY A 515 -3.85 -24.26 -9.47
CA GLY A 515 -4.24 -25.63 -9.70
C GLY A 515 -3.04 -26.50 -10.06
N ILE A 516 -3.34 -27.70 -10.54
CA ILE A 516 -2.33 -28.63 -11.08
C ILE A 516 -2.19 -28.41 -12.58
N HIS A 517 -0.97 -28.41 -13.09
CA HIS A 517 -0.69 -28.22 -14.51
C HIS A 517 -1.16 -29.40 -15.35
N ILE A 518 -1.83 -29.08 -16.46
CA ILE A 518 -2.28 -29.99 -17.50
C ILE A 518 -1.95 -29.39 -18.87
N ASN A 519 -1.93 -30.18 -19.93
CA ASN A 519 -1.65 -29.73 -21.31
C ASN A 519 -0.35 -28.90 -21.44
N SER A 520 0.58 -29.08 -20.53
CA SER A 520 1.80 -28.30 -20.33
C SER A 520 3.09 -29.15 -20.43
N SER A 521 3.01 -30.33 -21.05
CA SER A 521 4.14 -31.22 -21.31
C SER A 521 4.93 -31.56 -20.04
N PHE A 522 6.18 -31.09 -19.90
CA PHE A 522 7.04 -31.38 -18.75
C PHE A 522 6.59 -30.73 -17.44
N LEU A 523 5.53 -29.93 -17.47
CA LEU A 523 4.92 -29.31 -16.27
C LEU A 523 3.69 -30.08 -15.78
N ASP A 524 3.14 -31.02 -16.57
CA ASP A 524 1.93 -31.73 -16.21
C ASP A 524 2.08 -32.43 -14.84
N GLY A 525 1.09 -32.26 -13.97
CA GLY A 525 1.05 -32.81 -12.62
C GLY A 525 1.80 -31.98 -11.56
N LEU A 526 2.45 -30.87 -11.93
CA LEU A 526 3.16 -30.00 -10.97
C LEU A 526 2.24 -28.95 -10.38
N ASN A 527 2.56 -28.52 -9.17
CA ASN A 527 1.99 -27.32 -8.58
C ASN A 527 2.64 -26.05 -9.18
N LYS A 528 2.10 -24.89 -8.82
CA LYS A 528 2.55 -23.58 -9.32
C LYS A 528 4.03 -23.30 -9.09
N GLU A 529 4.52 -23.51 -7.87
CA GLU A 529 5.90 -23.17 -7.51
C GLU A 529 6.91 -24.03 -8.25
N GLU A 530 6.68 -25.35 -8.29
CA GLU A 530 7.49 -26.30 -9.03
C GLU A 530 7.52 -26.00 -10.51
N ALA A 531 6.36 -25.65 -11.09
CA ALA A 531 6.23 -25.34 -12.50
C ALA A 531 6.95 -24.02 -12.86
N ILE A 532 6.80 -22.95 -12.05
CA ILE A 532 7.52 -21.69 -12.28
C ILE A 532 9.03 -21.92 -12.31
N ASN A 533 9.56 -22.64 -11.32
CA ASN A 533 10.99 -22.93 -11.26
C ASN A 533 11.48 -23.70 -12.50
N LYS A 534 10.76 -24.75 -12.90
CA LYS A 534 11.11 -25.54 -14.11
C LYS A 534 11.03 -24.73 -15.41
N VAL A 535 10.04 -23.83 -15.52
CA VAL A 535 9.92 -22.97 -16.71
C VAL A 535 11.06 -21.97 -16.76
N ILE A 536 11.42 -21.35 -15.64
CA ILE A 536 12.54 -20.41 -15.58
C ILE A 536 13.84 -21.12 -16.02
N ASP A 537 14.12 -22.30 -15.46
CA ASP A 537 15.28 -23.11 -15.83
C ASP A 537 15.28 -23.43 -17.33
N TYR A 538 14.13 -23.80 -17.91
CA TYR A 538 13.98 -24.05 -19.34
C TYR A 538 14.27 -22.79 -20.17
N LEU A 539 13.70 -21.64 -19.79
CA LEU A 539 13.88 -20.38 -20.51
C LEU A 539 15.34 -19.91 -20.50
N GLU A 540 16.03 -20.03 -19.37
CA GLU A 540 17.44 -19.68 -19.24
C GLU A 540 18.33 -20.61 -20.06
N LYS A 541 18.13 -21.92 -19.98
CA LYS A 541 18.87 -22.93 -20.74
C LYS A 541 18.74 -22.74 -22.25
N ASN A 542 17.58 -22.28 -22.73
CA ASN A 542 17.31 -22.06 -24.16
C ASN A 542 17.56 -20.61 -24.62
N ASN A 543 18.11 -19.74 -23.75
CA ASN A 543 18.35 -18.31 -24.02
C ASN A 543 17.09 -17.54 -24.51
N CYS A 544 15.91 -17.94 -24.07
CA CYS A 544 14.63 -17.30 -24.43
C CYS A 544 13.91 -16.64 -23.24
N GLY A 545 14.59 -16.51 -22.11
CA GLY A 545 14.11 -15.76 -20.94
C GLY A 545 15.05 -15.85 -19.76
N THR A 546 14.73 -15.10 -18.71
CA THR A 546 15.52 -15.05 -17.46
C THR A 546 14.60 -14.79 -16.28
N LYS A 547 15.00 -15.28 -15.10
CA LYS A 547 14.34 -14.88 -13.85
C LYS A 547 14.43 -13.37 -13.67
N LYS A 548 13.33 -12.73 -13.25
CA LYS A 548 13.28 -11.29 -13.00
C LYS A 548 12.49 -10.98 -11.75
N ILE A 549 13.05 -10.12 -10.93
CA ILE A 549 12.34 -9.52 -9.81
C ILE A 549 11.92 -8.12 -10.22
N ASN A 550 10.66 -7.81 -10.07
CA ASN A 550 10.10 -6.47 -10.28
C ASN A 550 9.48 -5.96 -8.98
N TYR A 551 9.41 -4.64 -8.87
CA TYR A 551 8.75 -3.96 -7.77
C TYR A 551 7.64 -3.05 -8.32
N ARG A 552 6.56 -2.87 -7.55
CA ARG A 552 5.56 -1.85 -7.82
C ARG A 552 6.07 -0.46 -7.45
N LEU A 553 6.96 -0.40 -6.46
CA LEU A 553 7.66 0.82 -6.04
C LEU A 553 8.29 1.50 -7.25
N ARG A 554 8.09 2.81 -7.38
CA ARG A 554 8.62 3.65 -8.47
C ARG A 554 9.57 4.67 -7.89
N GLU A 555 10.31 5.38 -8.75
CA GLU A 555 11.15 6.50 -8.36
C GLU A 555 10.36 7.51 -7.52
N TRP A 556 10.97 8.00 -6.46
CA TRP A 556 10.42 9.09 -5.69
C TRP A 556 10.62 10.40 -6.47
N ILE A 557 9.52 10.99 -6.96
CA ILE A 557 9.52 12.29 -7.61
C ILE A 557 9.94 13.33 -6.57
N PHE A 558 11.12 13.89 -6.74
CA PHE A 558 11.75 14.71 -5.70
C PHE A 558 11.72 16.22 -5.97
N ALA A 559 11.56 16.65 -7.21
CA ALA A 559 11.42 18.08 -7.54
C ALA A 559 9.97 18.57 -7.44
N ARG A 560 9.78 19.74 -6.83
CA ARG A 560 8.51 20.46 -6.73
C ARG A 560 8.62 21.86 -7.32
N GLN A 561 7.62 22.26 -8.09
CA GLN A 561 7.50 23.61 -8.65
C GLN A 561 6.87 24.54 -7.61
N ARG A 562 7.48 24.61 -6.44
CA ARG A 562 7.06 25.38 -5.27
C ARG A 562 8.16 26.34 -4.84
N TYR A 563 7.78 27.39 -4.08
CA TYR A 563 8.74 28.26 -3.42
C TYR A 563 9.12 27.72 -2.03
N TRP A 564 8.13 27.35 -1.21
CA TRP A 564 8.33 27.00 0.19
C TRP A 564 8.74 25.54 0.37
N GLY A 565 10.03 25.30 0.21
CA GLY A 565 10.69 24.01 0.32
C GLY A 565 12.21 24.19 0.26
N GLU A 566 12.97 23.15 0.55
CA GLU A 566 14.43 23.17 0.42
C GLU A 566 14.81 23.36 -1.06
N PRO A 567 15.59 24.42 -1.45
CA PRO A 567 16.06 24.53 -2.82
C PRO A 567 16.97 23.35 -3.20
N VAL A 568 16.77 22.82 -4.40
CA VAL A 568 17.65 21.76 -4.93
C VAL A 568 19.02 22.35 -5.25
N PRO A 569 20.13 21.87 -4.66
CA PRO A 569 21.46 22.51 -4.74
C PRO A 569 22.20 22.19 -6.04
N VAL A 570 21.57 22.49 -7.18
CA VAL A 570 22.07 22.16 -8.52
C VAL A 570 22.19 23.39 -9.39
N VAL A 571 23.17 23.39 -10.26
CA VAL A 571 23.42 24.39 -11.31
C VAL A 571 23.57 23.71 -12.67
N TYR A 572 22.92 24.25 -13.68
CA TYR A 572 23.12 23.89 -15.08
C TYR A 572 24.14 24.82 -15.69
N LEU A 573 25.32 24.29 -16.01
CA LEU A 573 26.40 25.07 -16.61
C LEU A 573 26.11 25.39 -18.08
N GLU A 574 26.84 26.36 -18.66
CA GLU A 574 26.68 26.77 -20.06
C GLU A 574 26.99 25.65 -21.08
N ASN A 575 27.73 24.63 -20.67
CA ASN A 575 28.03 23.43 -21.47
C ASN A 575 27.03 22.28 -21.27
N ASP A 576 25.85 22.55 -20.69
CA ASP A 576 24.82 21.59 -20.34
C ASP A 576 25.20 20.55 -19.26
N GLU A 577 26.38 20.68 -18.63
CA GLU A 577 26.75 19.82 -17.49
C GLU A 577 26.00 20.21 -16.22
N ILE A 578 25.74 19.24 -15.39
CA ILE A 578 25.13 19.41 -14.07
C ILE A 578 26.24 19.57 -13.04
N HIS A 579 26.28 20.72 -12.38
CA HIS A 579 27.13 21.00 -11.23
C HIS A 579 26.32 20.99 -9.96
N ILE A 580 26.72 20.17 -8.97
CA ILE A 580 26.13 20.17 -7.63
C ILE A 580 26.95 21.09 -6.73
N LEU A 581 26.29 21.95 -5.96
CA LEU A 581 26.97 22.96 -5.13
C LEU A 581 27.99 22.33 -4.18
N ASP A 582 29.12 23.02 -3.97
CA ASP A 582 30.14 22.59 -3.01
C ASP A 582 29.62 22.73 -1.56
N ASP A 583 30.25 22.03 -0.60
CA ASP A 583 29.81 22.05 0.81
C ASP A 583 29.90 23.44 1.45
N ASP A 584 30.82 24.28 0.97
CA ASP A 584 30.99 25.66 1.42
C ASP A 584 29.94 26.62 0.83
N GLU A 585 29.18 26.20 -0.17
CA GLU A 585 28.04 26.92 -0.74
C GLU A 585 26.70 26.56 -0.09
N LEU A 586 26.66 25.55 0.79
CA LEU A 586 25.46 25.15 1.52
C LEU A 586 25.37 25.86 2.88
N PRO A 587 24.16 26.28 3.31
CA PRO A 587 22.87 26.07 2.65
C PRO A 587 22.62 27.02 1.49
N LEU A 588 22.03 26.56 0.39
CA LEU A 588 21.45 27.39 -0.65
C LEU A 588 20.16 28.02 -0.11
N ILE A 589 20.18 29.30 0.14
CA ILE A 589 19.08 30.05 0.77
C ILE A 589 17.99 30.43 -0.23
N LEU A 590 16.71 30.34 0.18
CA LEU A 590 15.58 30.86 -0.59
C LEU A 590 15.65 32.39 -0.73
N PRO A 591 15.51 32.96 -1.94
CA PRO A 591 15.43 34.38 -2.13
C PRO A 591 14.04 34.92 -1.77
N GLU A 592 13.94 36.17 -1.36
CA GLU A 592 12.63 36.84 -1.31
C GLU A 592 12.09 37.09 -2.72
N LEU A 593 10.78 36.93 -2.89
CA LEU A 593 10.07 37.15 -4.15
C LEU A 593 8.99 38.23 -3.99
N GLU A 594 8.76 38.99 -5.05
CA GLU A 594 7.63 39.92 -5.15
C GLU A 594 6.33 39.18 -5.46
N ASP A 595 6.41 38.01 -6.15
CA ASP A 595 5.27 37.16 -6.52
C ASP A 595 5.64 35.68 -6.30
N TYR A 596 4.93 35.07 -5.39
CA TYR A 596 5.09 33.65 -5.00
C TYR A 596 4.29 32.69 -5.89
N LYS A 597 3.61 33.20 -6.92
CA LYS A 597 2.84 32.35 -7.84
C LYS A 597 3.71 31.90 -9.02
N GLY A 598 3.70 30.60 -9.27
CA GLY A 598 4.25 30.03 -10.51
C GLY A 598 3.46 30.49 -11.73
N LYS A 599 4.12 30.67 -12.87
CA LYS A 599 3.51 31.12 -14.13
C LYS A 599 3.75 30.08 -15.22
N ASN A 600 2.70 29.76 -15.98
CA ASN A 600 2.80 28.85 -17.13
C ASN A 600 3.45 27.49 -16.81
N GLY A 601 3.12 26.91 -15.65
CA GLY A 601 3.69 25.63 -15.20
C GLY A 601 5.16 25.69 -14.78
N LYS A 602 5.71 26.90 -14.58
CA LYS A 602 7.07 27.09 -14.07
C LYS A 602 7.05 27.39 -12.57
N ALA A 603 8.11 26.98 -11.88
CA ALA A 603 8.27 27.21 -10.45
C ALA A 603 8.32 28.72 -10.11
N PRO A 604 7.85 29.16 -8.93
CA PRO A 604 7.96 30.56 -8.51
C PRO A 604 9.40 31.09 -8.50
N LEU A 605 10.39 30.25 -8.19
CA LEU A 605 11.82 30.60 -8.20
C LEU A 605 12.34 31.02 -9.58
N GLU A 606 11.62 30.72 -10.67
CA GLU A 606 11.91 31.25 -12.00
C GLU A 606 11.86 32.79 -12.05
N ASN A 607 11.05 33.40 -11.15
CA ASN A 607 10.93 34.86 -11.04
C ASN A 607 12.16 35.49 -10.35
N ALA A 608 13.00 34.71 -9.64
CA ALA A 608 14.21 35.20 -8.97
C ALA A 608 15.39 35.33 -9.94
N THR A 609 15.34 36.28 -10.87
CA THR A 609 16.27 36.39 -12.00
C THR A 609 17.74 36.52 -11.59
N GLU A 610 18.05 37.28 -10.53
CA GLU A 610 19.42 37.42 -10.03
C GLU A 610 19.87 36.21 -9.24
N TRP A 611 19.00 35.63 -8.40
CA TRP A 611 19.31 34.42 -7.65
C TRP A 611 19.58 33.21 -8.56
N LYS A 612 18.90 33.12 -9.70
CA LYS A 612 19.13 32.05 -10.68
C LYS A 612 20.52 32.09 -11.31
N LYS A 613 21.11 33.25 -11.46
CA LYS A 613 22.43 33.35 -12.06
C LYS A 613 23.47 32.72 -11.13
N TYR A 614 24.29 31.89 -11.67
CA TYR A 614 25.42 31.31 -10.95
C TYR A 614 26.74 31.77 -11.58
N ASN A 615 27.61 32.32 -10.73
CA ASN A 615 28.98 32.65 -11.09
C ASN A 615 29.84 32.47 -9.84
N HIS A 616 30.53 31.35 -9.75
CA HIS A 616 31.37 31.00 -8.61
C HIS A 616 32.56 30.14 -9.06
N LYS A 617 33.74 30.40 -8.51
CA LYS A 617 34.98 29.63 -8.79
C LYS A 617 35.26 29.43 -10.29
N GLY A 618 34.87 30.41 -11.14
CA GLY A 618 35.08 30.35 -12.60
C GLY A 618 34.04 29.52 -13.36
N LEU A 619 33.02 29.00 -12.68
CA LEU A 619 31.88 28.34 -13.28
C LEU A 619 30.71 29.31 -13.43
N THR A 620 30.07 29.27 -14.60
CA THR A 620 28.90 30.09 -14.92
C THR A 620 27.74 29.21 -15.32
N GLY A 621 26.52 29.57 -14.92
CA GLY A 621 25.34 28.74 -15.20
C GLY A 621 24.04 29.28 -14.59
N VAL A 622 23.04 28.41 -14.52
CA VAL A 622 21.72 28.73 -14.01
C VAL A 622 21.35 27.73 -12.90
N ARG A 623 20.97 28.25 -11.72
CA ARG A 623 20.49 27.39 -10.63
C ARG A 623 19.17 26.69 -10.97
N GLU A 624 19.02 25.46 -10.46
CA GLU A 624 17.73 24.76 -10.44
C GLU A 624 16.70 25.60 -9.67
N THR A 625 15.48 25.65 -10.20
CA THR A 625 14.39 26.45 -9.63
C THR A 625 13.31 25.63 -8.92
N SER A 626 13.48 24.32 -8.87
CA SER A 626 12.63 23.43 -8.09
C SER A 626 13.08 23.38 -6.63
N THR A 627 12.14 23.09 -5.75
CA THR A 627 12.40 22.75 -4.35
C THR A 627 12.20 21.25 -4.10
N MET A 628 12.69 20.74 -2.99
CA MET A 628 12.48 19.38 -2.54
C MET A 628 11.04 19.21 -1.99
N PRO A 629 10.50 17.98 -1.89
CA PRO A 629 9.21 17.75 -1.24
C PRO A 629 9.29 18.04 0.25
N GLY A 630 8.20 18.46 0.89
CA GLY A 630 8.16 18.71 2.33
C GLY A 630 8.60 17.52 3.18
N SER A 631 8.46 16.30 2.63
CA SER A 631 8.94 15.06 3.27
C SER A 631 10.47 14.88 3.26
N ALA A 632 11.23 15.71 2.56
CA ALA A 632 12.70 15.59 2.54
C ALA A 632 13.31 15.83 3.94
N GLY A 633 12.95 16.92 4.58
CA GLY A 633 13.42 17.23 5.95
C GLY A 633 12.93 16.23 6.99
N SER A 634 11.67 15.80 6.90
CA SER A 634 11.09 14.83 7.84
C SER A 634 11.63 13.40 7.66
N SER A 635 12.37 13.11 6.57
CA SER A 635 12.95 11.78 6.33
C SER A 635 14.20 11.49 7.19
N TRP A 636 14.79 12.46 7.87
CA TRP A 636 16.02 12.27 8.66
C TRP A 636 16.05 13.03 9.98
N TYR A 637 15.02 13.79 10.34
CA TYR A 637 14.95 14.70 11.49
C TYR A 637 15.25 14.03 12.82
N TYR A 638 14.93 12.74 13.01
CA TYR A 638 15.21 11.96 14.20
C TYR A 638 16.71 11.84 14.50
N LEU A 639 17.57 11.88 13.49
CA LEU A 639 19.01 11.95 13.67
C LEU A 639 19.44 13.34 14.15
N ARG A 640 18.84 14.40 13.59
CA ARG A 640 19.16 15.77 13.92
C ARG A 640 18.77 16.15 15.35
N TYR A 641 17.69 15.63 15.89
CA TYR A 641 17.29 15.86 17.27
C TYR A 641 18.35 15.49 18.30
N ILE A 642 19.18 14.50 18.02
CA ILE A 642 20.22 14.04 18.91
C ILE A 642 21.29 15.16 19.08
N ASP A 643 21.63 15.84 17.98
CA ASP A 643 22.69 16.88 17.96
C ASP A 643 22.29 18.08 17.05
N PRO A 644 21.25 18.86 17.42
CA PRO A 644 20.62 19.81 16.53
C PRO A 644 21.46 21.03 16.17
N HIS A 645 22.49 21.33 17.00
CA HIS A 645 23.31 22.53 16.83
C HIS A 645 24.70 22.22 16.22
N ASN A 646 24.92 21.02 15.71
CA ASN A 646 26.16 20.66 15.06
C ASN A 646 26.26 21.34 13.68
N ASP A 647 27.29 22.15 13.49
CA ASP A 647 27.57 22.90 12.25
C ASP A 647 28.54 22.19 11.31
N LYS A 648 29.19 21.10 11.77
CA LYS A 648 30.24 20.38 11.05
C LYS A 648 29.77 19.12 10.38
N GLU A 649 28.80 18.46 10.98
CA GLU A 649 28.19 17.22 10.49
C GLU A 649 26.71 17.17 10.83
N LEU A 650 25.95 16.29 10.18
CA LEU A 650 24.50 16.18 10.39
C LEU A 650 24.12 15.86 11.84
N ALA A 651 24.93 15.07 12.51
CA ALA A 651 24.96 14.82 13.96
C ALA A 651 26.23 14.06 14.33
N ASN A 652 26.69 14.19 15.57
CA ASN A 652 27.89 13.54 16.05
C ASN A 652 27.77 12.02 16.04
N LYS A 653 28.74 11.29 15.47
CA LYS A 653 28.70 9.84 15.27
C LYS A 653 28.65 9.03 16.58
N GLU A 654 29.31 9.48 17.63
CA GLU A 654 29.27 8.78 18.93
C GLU A 654 27.89 8.91 19.56
N LEU A 655 27.29 10.11 19.48
CA LEU A 655 25.93 10.32 19.94
C LEU A 655 24.92 9.47 19.16
N LEU A 656 25.03 9.43 17.82
CA LEU A 656 24.18 8.59 16.98
C LEU A 656 24.31 7.13 17.38
N LYS A 657 25.53 6.62 17.58
CA LYS A 657 25.78 5.23 17.99
C LYS A 657 25.13 4.88 19.33
N HIS A 658 25.05 5.84 20.24
CA HIS A 658 24.42 5.62 21.55
C HIS A 658 22.90 5.71 21.49
N TRP A 659 22.35 6.74 20.80
CA TRP A 659 20.93 7.07 20.86
C TRP A 659 20.06 6.31 19.87
N MET A 660 20.60 5.92 18.70
CA MET A 660 19.84 5.16 17.70
C MET A 660 19.76 3.65 18.06
N PRO A 661 18.72 2.95 17.63
CA PRO A 661 17.48 3.46 17.01
C PRO A 661 16.58 4.19 18.01
N VAL A 662 15.56 4.90 17.51
CA VAL A 662 14.44 5.38 18.32
C VAL A 662 13.74 4.19 18.96
N ASP A 663 13.58 4.20 20.30
CA ASP A 663 13.03 3.07 21.04
C ASP A 663 11.52 2.94 20.91
N LEU A 664 10.81 4.07 20.90
CA LEU A 664 9.36 4.16 20.73
C LEU A 664 9.00 5.34 19.83
N TYR A 665 8.25 5.07 18.80
CA TYR A 665 7.71 6.06 17.87
C TYR A 665 6.18 5.97 17.84
N ILE A 666 5.48 7.09 18.10
CA ILE A 666 4.01 7.15 18.10
C ILE A 666 3.54 8.12 17.03
N GLY A 667 2.59 7.69 16.20
CA GLY A 667 2.00 8.51 15.15
C GLY A 667 0.91 7.80 14.35
N GLY A 668 0.24 8.54 13.47
CA GLY A 668 -0.90 8.04 12.70
C GLY A 668 -0.54 6.98 11.64
N PRO A 669 -1.46 6.04 11.34
CA PRO A 669 -1.24 5.00 10.34
C PRO A 669 -1.16 5.52 8.90
N GLU A 670 -1.65 6.74 8.63
CA GLU A 670 -1.58 7.39 7.33
C GLU A 670 -0.16 7.66 6.82
N HIS A 671 0.83 7.56 7.70
CA HIS A 671 2.24 7.78 7.39
C HIS A 671 2.99 6.54 6.90
N ALA A 672 2.34 5.37 6.86
CA ALA A 672 2.96 4.08 6.54
C ALA A 672 3.72 4.08 5.20
N VAL A 673 3.05 4.42 4.11
CA VAL A 673 3.62 4.40 2.75
C VAL A 673 4.21 5.75 2.29
N GLY A 674 4.17 6.75 3.17
CA GLY A 674 4.77 8.08 2.96
C GLY A 674 5.98 8.29 3.85
N HIS A 675 5.79 9.05 4.94
CA HIS A 675 6.85 9.46 5.86
C HIS A 675 7.71 8.29 6.40
N LEU A 676 7.10 7.19 6.84
CA LEU A 676 7.86 6.04 7.39
C LEU A 676 8.75 5.41 6.32
N LEU A 677 8.20 5.16 5.13
CA LEU A 677 8.95 4.59 4.02
C LEU A 677 10.12 5.48 3.61
N TYR A 678 9.89 6.80 3.47
CA TYR A 678 10.94 7.75 3.10
C TYR A 678 12.04 7.85 4.18
N SER A 679 11.65 7.83 5.45
CA SER A 679 12.62 7.81 6.57
C SER A 679 13.48 6.56 6.53
N ARG A 680 12.90 5.39 6.23
CA ARG A 680 13.64 4.13 6.11
C ARG A 680 14.60 4.14 4.92
N ILE A 681 14.16 4.64 3.75
CA ILE A 681 15.00 4.77 2.54
C ILE A 681 16.23 5.63 2.84
N TRP A 682 16.01 6.83 3.41
CA TRP A 682 17.12 7.73 3.74
C TRP A 682 18.04 7.13 4.81
N ASN A 683 17.47 6.47 5.82
CA ASN A 683 18.27 5.84 6.86
C ASN A 683 19.12 4.67 6.33
N HIS A 684 18.58 3.80 5.46
CA HIS A 684 19.36 2.75 4.79
C HIS A 684 20.50 3.33 3.97
N TYR A 685 20.23 4.42 3.23
CA TYR A 685 21.29 5.13 2.51
C TYR A 685 22.37 5.66 3.46
N LEU A 686 21.97 6.35 4.52
CA LEU A 686 22.92 6.88 5.51
C LEU A 686 23.66 5.77 6.26
N TYR A 687 23.05 4.61 6.47
CA TYR A 687 23.70 3.44 7.04
C TYR A 687 24.79 2.90 6.10
N ASP A 688 24.51 2.76 4.82
CA ASP A 688 25.50 2.34 3.81
C ASP A 688 26.70 3.30 3.73
N LYS A 689 26.48 4.58 4.00
CA LYS A 689 27.55 5.60 4.08
C LYS A 689 28.28 5.62 5.44
N GLY A 690 27.88 4.79 6.40
CA GLY A 690 28.43 4.78 7.76
C GLY A 690 28.11 6.05 8.57
N LEU A 691 26.99 6.71 8.25
CA LEU A 691 26.48 7.92 8.92
C LEU A 691 25.36 7.59 9.92
N SER A 692 24.49 6.62 9.61
CA SER A 692 23.60 6.01 10.59
C SER A 692 24.21 4.72 11.15
N PRO A 693 24.11 4.45 12.45
CA PRO A 693 24.63 3.22 13.06
C PRO A 693 23.69 2.03 12.95
N VAL A 694 22.47 2.22 12.47
CA VAL A 694 21.39 1.22 12.39
C VAL A 694 20.74 1.21 11.03
N GLU A 695 20.27 0.04 10.59
CA GLU A 695 19.55 -0.08 9.32
C GLU A 695 18.13 0.46 9.42
N GLU A 696 17.41 0.12 10.50
CA GLU A 696 16.05 0.61 10.75
C GLU A 696 16.04 1.70 11.82
N PRO A 697 15.42 2.87 11.51
CA PRO A 697 15.47 4.03 12.41
C PRO A 697 14.57 3.91 13.64
N PHE A 698 13.44 3.16 13.53
CA PHE A 698 12.41 3.09 14.57
C PHE A 698 12.20 1.65 15.01
N LYS A 699 12.59 1.33 16.26
CA LYS A 699 12.51 -0.03 16.81
C LYS A 699 11.06 -0.48 17.02
N LYS A 700 10.28 0.35 17.71
CA LYS A 700 8.86 0.10 17.99
C LYS A 700 8.01 1.24 17.48
N LEU A 701 6.99 0.90 16.69
CA LEU A 701 5.98 1.83 16.19
C LEU A 701 4.63 1.50 16.82
N VAL A 702 3.91 2.53 17.25
CA VAL A 702 2.53 2.40 17.73
C VAL A 702 1.68 3.47 17.07
N HIS A 703 0.53 3.06 16.53
CA HIS A 703 -0.44 3.99 16.00
C HIS A 703 -1.46 4.36 17.07
N GLN A 704 -1.67 5.66 17.26
CA GLN A 704 -2.86 6.10 17.98
C GLN A 704 -4.09 5.94 17.08
N GLY A 705 -5.22 5.58 17.68
CA GLY A 705 -6.51 5.51 17.02
C GLY A 705 -7.05 6.90 16.64
N MET A 706 -8.05 6.94 15.79
CA MET A 706 -8.71 8.20 15.45
C MET A 706 -9.68 8.63 16.55
N LEU A 707 -9.62 9.90 16.95
CA LEU A 707 -10.68 10.52 17.73
C LEU A 707 -11.84 10.90 16.80
N LEU A 708 -13.01 10.37 17.11
CA LEU A 708 -14.24 10.58 16.36
C LEU A 708 -15.10 11.62 17.08
N GLY A 709 -15.88 12.37 16.31
CA GLY A 709 -16.92 13.22 16.88
C GLY A 709 -17.99 12.39 17.61
N SER A 710 -18.88 13.05 18.36
CA SER A 710 -19.99 12.38 19.03
C SER A 710 -20.96 11.65 18.09
N ASN A 711 -20.87 11.94 16.79
CA ASN A 711 -21.60 11.27 15.71
C ASN A 711 -20.89 10.00 15.17
N GLY A 712 -19.72 9.63 15.72
CA GLY A 712 -18.93 8.47 15.28
C GLY A 712 -18.15 8.68 13.96
N ILE A 713 -18.09 9.92 13.44
CA ILE A 713 -17.36 10.25 12.21
C ILE A 713 -16.05 10.98 12.56
N LYS A 714 -15.00 10.80 11.76
CA LYS A 714 -13.72 11.50 11.92
C LYS A 714 -13.94 13.00 12.04
N MET A 715 -13.39 13.61 13.11
CA MET A 715 -13.37 15.05 13.28
C MET A 715 -12.60 15.72 12.14
N GLY A 716 -13.16 16.77 11.56
CA GLY A 716 -12.52 17.47 10.47
C GLY A 716 -13.31 18.65 9.93
N LYS A 717 -12.75 19.37 8.97
CA LYS A 717 -13.32 20.58 8.37
C LYS A 717 -14.69 20.37 7.70
N ARG A 718 -15.03 19.13 7.36
CA ARG A 718 -16.33 18.80 6.73
C ARG A 718 -17.49 18.86 7.72
N TYR A 719 -17.21 18.62 9.01
CA TYR A 719 -18.20 18.64 10.09
C TYR A 719 -17.64 19.41 11.30
N PRO A 720 -17.47 20.74 11.17
CA PRO A 720 -16.81 21.56 12.17
C PRO A 720 -17.56 21.59 13.52
N GLU A 721 -18.87 21.35 13.51
CA GLU A 721 -19.73 21.27 14.71
C GLU A 721 -19.39 20.09 15.64
N TYR A 722 -18.70 19.08 15.14
CA TYR A 722 -18.24 17.92 15.91
C TYR A 722 -16.74 17.96 16.21
N ALA A 723 -16.02 18.96 15.69
CA ALA A 723 -14.62 19.13 15.98
C ALA A 723 -14.42 19.66 17.41
N ILE A 724 -13.54 19.03 18.16
CA ILE A 724 -13.19 19.47 19.53
C ILE A 724 -11.90 20.29 19.46
N ASP A 725 -11.96 21.52 19.96
CA ASP A 725 -10.77 22.31 20.21
C ASP A 725 -10.19 21.92 21.58
N PRO A 726 -9.00 21.30 21.63
CA PRO A 726 -8.37 20.92 22.90
C PRO A 726 -8.16 22.12 23.84
N LEU A 727 -8.00 23.33 23.31
CA LEU A 727 -7.78 24.52 24.08
C LEU A 727 -9.02 24.93 24.89
N ASP A 728 -10.20 24.72 24.33
CA ASP A 728 -11.46 24.98 25.06
C ASP A 728 -11.62 24.03 26.25
N ILE A 729 -11.20 22.77 26.08
CA ILE A 729 -11.20 21.79 27.16
C ILE A 729 -10.18 22.20 28.25
N VAL A 730 -8.95 22.55 27.85
CA VAL A 730 -7.91 23.00 28.78
C VAL A 730 -8.37 24.24 29.57
N LYS A 731 -8.98 25.21 28.92
CA LYS A 731 -9.48 26.42 29.54
C LYS A 731 -10.57 26.15 30.58
N ASN A 732 -11.47 25.20 30.29
CA ASN A 732 -12.63 24.94 31.15
C ASN A 732 -12.36 23.88 32.23
N TYR A 733 -11.46 22.91 31.95
CA TYR A 733 -11.24 21.73 32.80
C TYR A 733 -9.80 21.49 33.21
N GLY A 734 -8.83 22.14 32.56
CA GLY A 734 -7.38 21.94 32.75
C GLY A 734 -6.75 20.94 31.79
N ALA A 735 -5.43 21.08 31.60
CA ALA A 735 -4.62 20.21 30.75
C ALA A 735 -4.53 18.78 31.32
N ASP A 736 -4.36 18.65 32.65
CA ASP A 736 -4.29 17.33 33.29
C ASP A 736 -5.59 16.54 33.10
N THR A 737 -6.75 17.25 33.15
CA THR A 737 -8.07 16.63 32.91
C THR A 737 -8.19 16.12 31.48
N LEU A 738 -7.76 16.90 30.48
CA LEU A 738 -7.79 16.51 29.09
C LEU A 738 -6.90 15.29 28.84
N ARG A 739 -5.66 15.34 29.30
CA ARG A 739 -4.67 14.26 29.17
C ARG A 739 -5.16 12.95 29.81
N LEU A 740 -5.69 13.03 31.04
CA LEU A 740 -6.27 11.89 31.76
C LEU A 740 -7.48 11.31 31.02
N TYR A 741 -8.34 12.16 30.50
CA TYR A 741 -9.53 11.72 29.78
C TYR A 741 -9.18 11.01 28.46
N GLU A 742 -8.27 11.55 27.64
CA GLU A 742 -7.87 10.92 26.37
C GLU A 742 -7.24 9.54 26.59
N MET A 743 -6.46 9.39 27.65
CA MET A 743 -5.87 8.10 28.00
C MET A 743 -6.87 7.11 28.61
N PHE A 744 -7.96 7.62 29.18
CA PHE A 744 -9.02 6.80 29.79
C PHE A 744 -10.06 6.29 28.78
N MET A 745 -10.29 7.00 27.68
CA MET A 745 -11.36 6.73 26.69
C MET A 745 -11.36 5.28 26.15
N GLY A 746 -10.21 4.62 26.10
CA GLY A 746 -10.07 3.26 25.55
C GLY A 746 -8.62 2.92 25.23
N PRO A 747 -8.35 1.78 24.62
CA PRO A 747 -7.03 1.41 24.16
C PRO A 747 -6.45 2.47 23.20
N LEU A 748 -5.14 2.74 23.29
CA LEU A 748 -4.50 3.79 22.49
C LEU A 748 -4.71 3.60 20.98
N GLU A 749 -4.64 2.37 20.50
CA GLU A 749 -4.75 2.03 19.08
C GLU A 749 -6.20 2.05 18.52
N ALA A 750 -7.21 2.08 19.41
CA ALA A 750 -8.61 2.02 18.99
C ALA A 750 -9.16 3.39 18.63
N SER A 751 -9.96 3.46 17.57
CA SER A 751 -10.74 4.66 17.27
C SER A 751 -11.85 4.86 18.32
N LYS A 752 -12.01 6.07 18.84
CA LYS A 752 -12.85 6.38 20.00
C LYS A 752 -13.76 7.58 19.75
N PRO A 753 -15.09 7.49 20.06
CA PRO A 753 -15.96 8.65 19.99
C PRO A 753 -15.76 9.56 21.20
N TRP A 754 -15.71 10.87 20.97
CA TRP A 754 -15.62 11.86 22.03
C TRP A 754 -16.91 11.96 22.85
N ASN A 755 -16.79 12.07 24.18
CA ASN A 755 -17.90 12.24 25.10
C ASN A 755 -17.56 13.25 26.19
N ASN A 756 -18.26 14.41 26.24
CA ASN A 756 -18.02 15.45 27.23
C ASN A 756 -18.27 15.00 28.68
N ASN A 757 -19.20 14.07 28.93
CA ASN A 757 -19.45 13.53 30.27
C ASN A 757 -18.21 12.81 30.84
N GLY A 758 -17.40 12.19 29.96
CA GLY A 758 -16.14 11.54 30.36
C GLY A 758 -15.11 12.57 30.86
N VAL A 759 -15.02 13.74 30.23
CA VAL A 759 -14.16 14.85 30.67
C VAL A 759 -14.47 15.27 32.09
N GLU A 760 -15.77 15.47 32.42
CA GLU A 760 -16.21 15.78 33.76
C GLU A 760 -15.88 14.67 34.78
N GLY A 761 -15.95 13.41 34.35
CA GLY A 761 -15.57 12.25 35.15
C GLY A 761 -14.08 12.30 35.54
N ALA A 762 -13.20 12.60 34.59
CA ALA A 762 -11.78 12.78 34.83
C ALA A 762 -11.47 13.93 35.76
N GLN A 763 -12.16 15.08 35.60
CA GLN A 763 -12.02 16.22 36.51
C GLN A 763 -12.43 15.86 37.93
N LYS A 764 -13.56 15.19 38.13
CA LYS A 764 -14.05 14.75 39.45
C LYS A 764 -13.06 13.76 40.11
N PHE A 765 -12.38 12.94 39.35
CA PHE A 765 -11.32 12.06 39.85
C PHE A 765 -10.17 12.88 40.40
N LEU A 766 -9.61 13.82 39.60
CA LEU A 766 -8.52 14.70 40.04
C LEU A 766 -8.91 15.53 41.30
N ASP A 767 -10.12 16.06 41.35
CA ASP A 767 -10.61 16.79 42.49
C ASP A 767 -10.69 15.92 43.78
N ARG A 768 -11.03 14.62 43.64
CA ARG A 768 -11.01 13.68 44.77
C ARG A 768 -9.59 13.38 45.25
N VAL A 769 -8.64 13.17 44.32
CA VAL A 769 -7.24 12.96 44.66
C VAL A 769 -6.66 14.16 45.37
N TYR A 770 -6.90 15.37 44.84
CA TYR A 770 -6.42 16.61 45.42
C TYR A 770 -6.98 16.82 46.86
N ARG A 771 -8.29 16.60 47.06
CA ARG A 771 -8.93 16.70 48.42
C ARG A 771 -8.38 15.69 49.39
N LEU A 772 -7.99 14.50 48.96
CA LEU A 772 -7.35 13.50 49.81
C LEU A 772 -6.02 14.01 50.35
N TYR A 773 -5.17 14.61 49.50
CA TYR A 773 -3.88 15.16 49.89
C TYR A 773 -3.98 16.45 50.72
N GLU A 774 -5.02 17.24 50.60
CA GLU A 774 -5.29 18.42 51.44
C GLU A 774 -5.97 18.06 52.77
N SER A 775 -6.30 16.80 53.00
CA SER A 775 -6.98 16.39 54.22
C SER A 775 -6.02 16.16 55.38
N ASP A 776 -6.38 16.55 56.62
CA ASP A 776 -5.63 16.26 57.84
C ASP A 776 -5.62 14.75 58.22
N LYS A 777 -6.09 13.89 57.31
CA LYS A 777 -6.16 12.43 57.53
C LYS A 777 -4.92 11.69 57.09
N LEU A 778 -3.98 12.35 56.43
CA LEU A 778 -2.69 11.74 56.05
C LEU A 778 -1.80 11.64 57.29
N VAL A 779 -1.20 10.49 57.47
CA VAL A 779 -0.32 10.18 58.61
C VAL A 779 1.00 9.56 58.13
N ASP A 780 2.10 9.84 58.84
CA ASP A 780 3.44 9.26 58.56
C ASP A 780 3.59 7.81 59.01
N LYS A 781 2.47 7.07 59.10
CA LYS A 781 2.46 5.68 59.50
C LYS A 781 1.98 4.75 58.39
N GLU A 782 2.74 3.76 58.09
CA GLU A 782 2.42 2.73 57.13
C GLU A 782 1.13 1.97 57.52
N ASN A 783 0.21 1.83 56.57
CA ASN A 783 -1.00 1.05 56.76
C ASN A 783 -0.81 -0.33 56.14
N LYS A 784 -0.45 -1.34 56.97
CA LYS A 784 -0.23 -2.71 56.52
C LYS A 784 -1.41 -3.35 55.82
N ASN A 785 -2.64 -2.89 56.04
CA ASN A 785 -3.82 -3.42 55.35
C ASN A 785 -3.88 -2.97 53.90
N LEU A 786 -3.16 -1.92 53.48
CA LEU A 786 -3.09 -1.42 52.11
C LEU A 786 -1.85 -1.94 51.36
N GLU A 787 -0.87 -2.51 52.05
CA GLU A 787 0.40 -2.93 51.45
C GLU A 787 0.21 -3.87 50.26
N LYS A 788 -0.62 -4.88 50.41
CA LYS A 788 -0.90 -5.85 49.34
C LYS A 788 -1.52 -5.17 48.09
N ILE A 789 -2.54 -4.34 48.28
CA ILE A 789 -3.21 -3.66 47.17
C ILE A 789 -2.27 -2.63 46.52
N TYR A 790 -1.45 -1.94 47.32
CA TYR A 790 -0.43 -1.01 46.83
C TYR A 790 0.52 -1.72 45.84
N HIS A 791 1.16 -2.83 46.27
CA HIS A 791 2.09 -3.58 45.41
C HIS A 791 1.41 -4.20 44.20
N GLN A 792 0.18 -4.68 44.30
CA GLN A 792 -0.62 -5.16 43.15
C GLN A 792 -0.89 -4.03 42.15
N THR A 793 -1.24 -2.83 42.62
CA THR A 793 -1.48 -1.66 41.80
C THR A 793 -0.20 -1.20 41.10
N VAL A 794 0.92 -1.10 41.83
CA VAL A 794 2.22 -0.74 41.23
C VAL A 794 2.59 -1.69 40.12
N LYS A 795 2.49 -3.02 40.39
CA LYS A 795 2.77 -4.04 39.37
C LYS A 795 1.87 -3.89 38.15
N LYS A 796 0.57 -3.75 38.37
CA LYS A 796 -0.40 -3.62 37.28
C LYS A 796 -0.14 -2.38 36.43
N VAL A 797 -0.04 -1.22 37.06
CA VAL A 797 0.19 0.05 36.36
C VAL A 797 1.50 0.05 35.56
N THR A 798 2.57 -0.54 36.12
CA THR A 798 3.84 -0.69 35.41
C THR A 798 3.69 -1.51 34.14
N LEU A 799 3.05 -2.69 34.24
CA LEU A 799 2.80 -3.54 33.07
C LEU A 799 1.88 -2.87 32.02
N ASP A 800 0.83 -2.19 32.50
CA ASP A 800 -0.10 -1.48 31.63
C ASP A 800 0.60 -0.33 30.88
N PHE A 801 1.49 0.42 31.52
CA PHE A 801 2.25 1.50 30.89
C PHE A 801 3.29 0.96 29.90
N GLU A 802 3.96 -0.14 30.23
CA GLU A 802 4.90 -0.81 29.30
C GLU A 802 4.20 -1.35 28.06
N SER A 803 2.92 -1.75 28.19
CA SER A 803 2.05 -2.22 27.12
C SER A 803 1.20 -1.14 26.49
N LEU A 804 1.34 0.14 26.90
CA LEU A 804 0.53 1.30 26.46
C LEU A 804 -0.98 1.16 26.73
N ASN A 805 -1.37 0.34 27.71
CA ASN A 805 -2.74 0.13 28.16
C ASN A 805 -3.15 1.16 29.22
N PHE A 806 -3.07 2.44 28.88
CA PHE A 806 -3.29 3.54 29.82
C PHE A 806 -4.68 3.53 30.45
N ASN A 807 -5.69 3.16 29.68
CA ASN A 807 -7.08 3.09 30.16
C ASN A 807 -7.28 2.07 31.28
N THR A 808 -6.60 0.94 31.25
CA THR A 808 -6.64 -0.07 32.31
C THR A 808 -5.80 0.30 33.52
N ALA A 809 -4.71 1.05 33.31
CA ALA A 809 -3.91 1.61 34.40
C ALA A 809 -4.68 2.67 35.19
N ILE A 810 -5.48 3.52 34.52
CA ILE A 810 -6.28 4.56 35.17
C ILE A 810 -7.48 3.94 35.92
N SER A 811 -8.09 2.90 35.39
CA SER A 811 -9.24 2.18 35.99
C SER A 811 -8.88 1.45 37.26
#